data_4f578c61951ea0abfe43cad24b2134ce
#
_entry.id   4f578c61951ea0abfe43cad24b2134ce
#
_cell.length_a   1.000
_cell.length_b   1.000
_cell.length_c   1.000
_cell.angle_alpha   90.00
_cell.angle_beta   90.00
_cell.angle_gamma   90.00
#
_symmetry.space_group_name_H-M   'P 1'
#
loop_
_entity.id
_entity.type
_entity.pdbx_description
1 polymer ?
#
loop_
_entity_poly.entity_id
_entity_poly.type
_entity_poly.pdbx_seq_one_letter_code
_entity_poly.pdbx_strand_id
1 'polypeptide(L)'
;MIRIGSNSRAPRRALCLVTTALVVFGGSALAWADGAADEALKAGIGLLKQGKSKEADEKFRAVLAADPSNQDAYSLVKDTDYRVFLEMLKAGGDAEQVAKRLLNLSNQVEVEKSKDPAAIAALIDTAINAKELDQRDMAARKLAGSHGQYAVPGLVGYLGSNDVDTRANAILALTKIGSDAVLPLAASIGTGNEMQKQNTIKLLQRIGDERSEAAIAKAMGDKAGAAQKYMAMAKKYFHGDQMTVKAFDRSFSIWTVKDGALVARDVPRFVYNYELAEQCAYDALALDPSMKDARAMIALTGCAEQVAFGNLSDEARANEGIAAQGKALEGVGAIAGAVGAGGLLDAFRLGAELKNGDAAAKVADAIPGVWDGRAIGEDNALVQGLTSEDNKIRYAAAIALLRISPAAAFPKSNMVAQIAGDAAASRAVRQVLVIDTDTKNAMNVQRALNQAGFHAVAANAGTEGLSMAKATGGFDAVVVSSKLSDITVFQVLADLGRDFRTSGAKKIVMAAGGDLGASKAEYDKFGLSGVAPTSTDSVGVVNMVKEALASPAGDSGRVHANWLSIAASNAIAGANSPAFNLRDAQKGLLAAAGPGADPDVALAALNALAKVANGDAQSELRGIISTASNPAAIRVAACRAMATALRGQTPSKETYDALLDAMGDADVGVRTAAGAAIGSGKLTPEQQAEVMTKRRVD
;
A
#
# COMPACT_ATOMS: atom_id res chain seq x y z
N MET A 1 -23.64 45.96 20.12
CA MET A 1 -24.58 45.08 19.39
C MET A 1 -24.03 44.90 17.97
N ILE A 2 -23.24 43.88 17.75
CA ILE A 2 -22.79 43.48 16.39
C ILE A 2 -23.16 42.01 16.26
N ARG A 3 -24.07 41.73 15.33
CA ARG A 3 -24.47 40.36 14.96
C ARG A 3 -23.34 39.75 14.10
N ILE A 4 -22.73 38.69 14.60
CA ILE A 4 -21.82 37.86 13.82
C ILE A 4 -22.66 36.71 13.24
N GLY A 5 -22.86 36.74 11.92
CA GLY A 5 -23.51 35.67 11.17
C GLY A 5 -22.55 34.50 11.03
N SER A 6 -22.96 33.34 11.53
CA SER A 6 -22.27 32.07 11.36
C SER A 6 -22.46 31.55 9.94
N ASN A 7 -21.46 31.65 9.10
CA ASN A 7 -21.37 30.92 7.83
C ASN A 7 -20.25 29.87 7.95
N SER A 8 -20.58 28.68 8.46
CA SER A 8 -19.72 27.50 8.39
C SER A 8 -19.80 26.91 6.98
N ARG A 9 -18.92 27.33 6.10
CA ARG A 9 -18.69 26.63 4.84
C ARG A 9 -17.55 25.63 5.05
N ALA A 10 -17.89 24.35 5.07
CA ALA A 10 -16.91 23.28 4.87
C ALA A 10 -16.14 23.50 3.55
N PRO A 11 -14.84 23.13 3.45
CA PRO A 11 -14.08 23.29 2.23
C PRO A 11 -14.65 22.34 1.16
N ARG A 12 -15.31 22.93 0.17
CA ARG A 12 -15.75 22.20 -1.03
C ARG A 12 -14.51 21.84 -1.81
N ARG A 13 -14.21 20.55 -1.92
CA ARG A 13 -13.27 20.03 -2.94
C ARG A 13 -13.78 20.52 -4.29
N ALA A 14 -12.94 21.23 -5.03
CA ALA A 14 -13.24 21.72 -6.37
C ALA A 14 -13.49 20.52 -7.29
N LEU A 15 -14.72 20.37 -7.74
CA LEU A 15 -15.15 19.37 -8.70
C LEU A 15 -14.61 19.80 -10.08
N CYS A 16 -13.51 19.20 -10.54
CA CYS A 16 -13.14 19.27 -11.95
C CYS A 16 -14.13 18.45 -12.76
N LEU A 17 -15.08 19.13 -13.37
CA LEU A 17 -15.91 18.59 -14.46
C LEU A 17 -14.98 18.42 -15.69
N VAL A 18 -14.51 17.20 -15.92
CA VAL A 18 -13.94 16.81 -17.21
C VAL A 18 -15.11 16.55 -18.14
N THR A 19 -15.46 17.56 -18.93
CA THR A 19 -16.31 17.39 -20.11
C THR A 19 -15.48 16.64 -21.17
N THR A 20 -15.82 15.39 -21.37
CA THR A 20 -15.26 14.56 -22.45
C THR A 20 -15.73 15.15 -23.78
N ALA A 21 -14.85 15.86 -24.45
CA ALA A 21 -15.05 16.26 -25.84
C ALA A 21 -14.81 15.01 -26.71
N LEU A 22 -15.88 14.48 -27.29
CA LEU A 22 -15.82 13.45 -28.31
C LEU A 22 -15.15 14.06 -29.58
N VAL A 23 -13.88 13.77 -29.78
CA VAL A 23 -13.21 14.06 -31.06
C VAL A 23 -13.43 12.85 -31.97
N VAL A 24 -14.39 12.97 -32.85
CA VAL A 24 -14.57 12.05 -33.99
C VAL A 24 -13.46 12.33 -34.96
N PHE A 25 -12.40 11.51 -35.03
CA PHE A 25 -11.47 11.45 -36.13
C PHE A 25 -11.73 10.23 -37.02
N GLY A 26 -11.77 10.52 -38.29
CA GLY A 26 -12.25 9.73 -39.39
C GLY A 26 -11.71 8.31 -39.49
N GLY A 27 -12.63 7.43 -39.88
CA GLY A 27 -12.34 6.07 -40.25
C GLY A 27 -11.56 5.97 -41.55
N SER A 28 -10.60 5.06 -41.53
CA SER A 28 -10.19 4.16 -42.63
C SER A 28 -8.91 3.34 -42.35
N ALA A 29 -8.28 3.46 -41.17
CA ALA A 29 -7.11 2.64 -40.80
C ALA A 29 -7.42 1.48 -39.81
N LEU A 30 -8.62 1.44 -39.23
CA LEU A 30 -8.99 0.52 -38.15
C LEU A 30 -9.39 -0.90 -38.62
N ALA A 31 -9.83 -1.07 -39.86
CA ALA A 31 -10.33 -2.35 -40.33
C ALA A 31 -9.24 -3.43 -40.64
N TRP A 32 -7.97 -3.05 -40.67
CA TRP A 32 -6.84 -3.96 -40.93
C TRP A 32 -6.20 -4.54 -39.65
N ALA A 33 -6.40 -3.91 -38.51
CA ALA A 33 -5.83 -4.38 -37.23
C ALA A 33 -6.65 -5.51 -36.61
N ASP A 34 -7.98 -5.51 -36.78
CA ASP A 34 -8.91 -6.49 -36.20
C ASP A 34 -8.65 -7.91 -36.65
N GLY A 35 -8.44 -8.12 -37.95
CA GLY A 35 -8.19 -9.44 -38.52
C GLY A 35 -6.86 -10.06 -38.08
N ALA A 36 -5.83 -9.24 -37.94
CA ALA A 36 -4.47 -9.71 -37.61
C ALA A 36 -4.37 -10.20 -36.16
N ALA A 37 -5.00 -9.51 -35.21
CA ALA A 37 -5.04 -9.94 -33.81
C ALA A 37 -5.84 -11.23 -33.62
N ASP A 38 -6.97 -11.37 -34.29
CA ASP A 38 -7.83 -12.55 -34.24
C ASP A 38 -7.13 -13.79 -34.84
N GLU A 39 -6.53 -13.62 -36.02
CA GLU A 39 -5.76 -14.69 -36.64
C GLU A 39 -4.56 -15.13 -35.80
N ALA A 40 -3.83 -14.18 -35.26
CA ALA A 40 -2.68 -14.46 -34.39
C ALA A 40 -3.11 -15.15 -33.09
N LEU A 41 -4.22 -14.71 -32.46
CA LEU A 41 -4.77 -15.35 -31.28
C LEU A 41 -5.19 -16.79 -31.53
N LYS A 42 -5.97 -17.05 -32.62
CA LYS A 42 -6.40 -18.39 -33.00
C LYS A 42 -5.23 -19.32 -33.33
N ALA A 43 -4.22 -18.80 -34.03
CA ALA A 43 -3.01 -19.55 -34.34
C ALA A 43 -2.21 -19.89 -33.07
N GLY A 44 -2.03 -18.93 -32.18
CA GLY A 44 -1.35 -19.13 -30.88
C GLY A 44 -2.07 -20.16 -30.00
N ILE A 45 -3.40 -20.09 -29.90
CA ILE A 45 -4.22 -21.06 -29.18
C ILE A 45 -4.08 -22.44 -29.78
N GLY A 46 -4.09 -22.56 -31.12
CA GLY A 46 -3.91 -23.85 -31.83
C GLY A 46 -2.56 -24.50 -31.54
N LEU A 47 -1.49 -23.71 -31.52
CA LEU A 47 -0.13 -24.15 -31.18
C LEU A 47 0.01 -24.53 -29.70
N LEU A 48 -0.60 -23.76 -28.82
CA LEU A 48 -0.61 -24.03 -27.37
C LEU A 48 -1.27 -25.39 -27.07
N LYS A 49 -2.42 -25.68 -27.70
CA LYS A 49 -3.09 -26.99 -27.61
C LYS A 49 -2.28 -28.16 -28.16
N GLN A 50 -1.35 -27.90 -29.08
CA GLN A 50 -0.40 -28.89 -29.59
C GLN A 50 0.86 -29.05 -28.73
N GLY A 51 0.98 -28.31 -27.62
CA GLY A 51 2.16 -28.31 -26.76
C GLY A 51 3.37 -27.54 -27.31
N LYS A 52 3.21 -26.77 -28.39
CA LYS A 52 4.26 -26.02 -29.08
C LYS A 52 4.38 -24.60 -28.48
N SER A 53 4.76 -24.50 -27.20
CA SER A 53 4.73 -23.24 -26.43
C SER A 53 5.57 -22.13 -27.06
N LYS A 54 6.78 -22.43 -27.58
CA LYS A 54 7.64 -21.39 -28.18
C LYS A 54 7.05 -20.78 -29.45
N GLU A 55 6.45 -21.61 -30.30
CA GLU A 55 5.79 -21.17 -31.55
C GLU A 55 4.50 -20.40 -31.20
N ALA A 56 3.80 -20.80 -30.14
CA ALA A 56 2.63 -20.11 -29.62
C ALA A 56 2.98 -18.71 -29.09
N ASP A 57 4.10 -18.56 -28.35
CA ASP A 57 4.56 -17.28 -27.83
C ASP A 57 4.84 -16.26 -28.95
N GLU A 58 5.41 -16.69 -30.10
CA GLU A 58 5.60 -15.78 -31.23
C GLU A 58 4.27 -15.25 -31.77
N LYS A 59 3.22 -16.09 -31.81
CA LYS A 59 1.87 -15.63 -32.20
C LYS A 59 1.23 -14.73 -31.14
N PHE A 60 1.41 -15.03 -29.89
CA PHE A 60 0.91 -14.19 -28.81
C PHE A 60 1.60 -12.81 -28.75
N ARG A 61 2.90 -12.72 -29.05
CA ARG A 61 3.58 -11.43 -29.24
C ARG A 61 2.97 -10.62 -30.41
N ALA A 62 2.56 -11.27 -31.47
CA ALA A 62 1.88 -10.59 -32.57
C ALA A 62 0.53 -10.00 -32.13
N VAL A 63 -0.21 -10.65 -31.23
CA VAL A 63 -1.44 -10.10 -30.64
C VAL A 63 -1.14 -8.86 -29.80
N LEU A 64 -0.06 -8.90 -28.98
CA LEU A 64 0.36 -7.76 -28.18
C LEU A 64 0.82 -6.59 -29.07
N ALA A 65 1.55 -6.88 -30.15
CA ALA A 65 2.05 -5.87 -31.09
C ALA A 65 0.93 -5.23 -31.93
N ALA A 66 -0.16 -5.96 -32.18
CA ALA A 66 -1.34 -5.43 -32.87
C ALA A 66 -2.13 -4.42 -32.01
N ASP A 67 -1.85 -4.37 -30.71
CA ASP A 67 -2.43 -3.44 -29.73
C ASP A 67 -3.97 -3.31 -29.85
N PRO A 68 -4.74 -4.41 -29.64
CA PRO A 68 -6.17 -4.43 -29.86
C PRO A 68 -6.87 -3.37 -28.99
N SER A 69 -7.87 -2.70 -29.58
CA SER A 69 -8.72 -1.77 -28.85
C SER A 69 -9.55 -2.51 -27.80
N ASN A 70 -10.16 -1.76 -26.87
CA ASN A 70 -11.06 -2.33 -25.86
C ASN A 70 -12.20 -3.11 -26.52
N GLN A 71 -12.77 -2.59 -27.62
CA GLN A 71 -13.87 -3.23 -28.35
C GLN A 71 -13.43 -4.50 -29.07
N ASP A 72 -12.22 -4.51 -29.67
CA ASP A 72 -11.66 -5.68 -30.33
C ASP A 72 -11.38 -6.78 -29.28
N ALA A 73 -10.75 -6.42 -28.17
CA ALA A 73 -10.50 -7.33 -27.06
C ALA A 73 -11.82 -7.92 -26.52
N TYR A 74 -12.88 -7.10 -26.41
CA TYR A 74 -14.19 -7.59 -26.01
C TYR A 74 -14.75 -8.62 -26.98
N SER A 75 -14.65 -8.38 -28.29
CA SER A 75 -15.09 -9.32 -29.33
C SER A 75 -14.28 -10.62 -29.28
N LEU A 76 -12.94 -10.52 -29.20
CA LEU A 76 -12.04 -11.68 -29.09
C LEU A 76 -12.33 -12.54 -27.86
N VAL A 77 -12.57 -11.90 -26.71
CA VAL A 77 -12.90 -12.62 -25.47
C VAL A 77 -14.27 -13.28 -25.57
N LYS A 78 -15.26 -12.60 -26.13
CA LYS A 78 -16.62 -13.13 -26.30
C LYS A 78 -16.69 -14.31 -27.25
N ASP A 79 -15.88 -14.28 -28.32
CA ASP A 79 -15.88 -15.32 -29.38
C ASP A 79 -14.95 -16.50 -29.01
N THR A 80 -14.18 -16.40 -27.93
CA THR A 80 -13.27 -17.43 -27.43
C THR A 80 -13.81 -18.12 -26.19
N ASP A 81 -13.78 -19.47 -26.14
CA ASP A 81 -14.16 -20.20 -24.92
C ASP A 81 -13.30 -19.75 -23.73
N TYR A 82 -13.95 -19.35 -22.64
CA TYR A 82 -13.27 -18.85 -21.43
C TYR A 82 -12.22 -19.84 -20.87
N ARG A 83 -12.42 -21.16 -21.07
CA ARG A 83 -11.44 -22.19 -20.67
C ARG A 83 -10.08 -22.01 -21.35
N VAL A 84 -10.09 -21.48 -22.57
CA VAL A 84 -8.83 -21.20 -23.31
C VAL A 84 -8.03 -20.13 -22.62
N PHE A 85 -8.68 -19.06 -22.12
CA PHE A 85 -7.99 -18.04 -21.33
C PHE A 85 -7.42 -18.61 -20.04
N LEU A 86 -8.11 -19.55 -19.39
CA LEU A 86 -7.57 -20.25 -18.24
C LEU A 86 -6.33 -21.11 -18.60
N GLU A 87 -6.32 -21.74 -19.77
CA GLU A 87 -5.15 -22.48 -20.26
C GLU A 87 -3.99 -21.52 -20.58
N MET A 88 -4.25 -20.39 -21.23
CA MET A 88 -3.24 -19.37 -21.51
C MET A 88 -2.64 -18.78 -20.21
N LEU A 89 -3.47 -18.49 -19.21
CA LEU A 89 -3.02 -18.03 -17.88
C LEU A 89 -2.15 -19.08 -17.18
N LYS A 90 -2.42 -20.37 -17.38
CA LYS A 90 -1.62 -21.47 -16.83
C LYS A 90 -0.30 -21.70 -17.59
N ALA A 91 -0.28 -21.42 -18.89
CA ALA A 91 0.89 -21.61 -19.71
C ALA A 91 2.03 -20.65 -19.36
N GLY A 92 1.71 -19.46 -18.84
CA GLY A 92 2.70 -18.43 -18.52
C GLY A 92 3.21 -17.68 -19.77
N GLY A 93 4.28 -16.90 -19.63
CA GLY A 93 4.93 -16.21 -20.74
C GLY A 93 4.03 -15.23 -21.51
N ASP A 94 4.21 -15.16 -22.82
CA ASP A 94 3.44 -14.25 -23.68
C ASP A 94 1.95 -14.64 -23.76
N ALA A 95 1.63 -15.93 -23.61
CA ALA A 95 0.25 -16.42 -23.52
C ALA A 95 -0.49 -15.82 -22.32
N GLU A 96 0.12 -15.81 -21.15
CA GLU A 96 -0.43 -15.21 -19.94
C GLU A 96 -0.63 -13.70 -20.10
N GLN A 97 0.35 -13.00 -20.70
CA GLN A 97 0.28 -11.57 -20.92
C GLN A 97 -0.88 -11.19 -21.83
N VAL A 98 -1.04 -11.90 -22.96
CA VAL A 98 -2.18 -11.72 -23.87
C VAL A 98 -3.50 -11.98 -23.17
N ALA A 99 -3.61 -13.08 -22.43
CA ALA A 99 -4.84 -13.42 -21.73
C ALA A 99 -5.21 -12.31 -20.71
N LYS A 100 -4.26 -11.85 -19.90
CA LYS A 100 -4.47 -10.76 -18.95
C LYS A 100 -4.87 -9.46 -19.64
N ARG A 101 -4.19 -9.10 -20.72
CA ARG A 101 -4.48 -7.88 -21.47
C ARG A 101 -5.88 -7.91 -22.08
N LEU A 102 -6.22 -8.97 -22.85
CA LEU A 102 -7.52 -9.09 -23.49
C LEU A 102 -8.66 -9.13 -22.46
N LEU A 103 -8.51 -9.88 -21.36
CA LEU A 103 -9.51 -9.93 -20.30
C LEU A 103 -9.70 -8.58 -19.62
N ASN A 104 -8.62 -7.82 -19.39
CA ASN A 104 -8.69 -6.48 -18.78
C ASN A 104 -9.39 -5.47 -19.71
N LEU A 105 -9.01 -5.43 -20.99
CA LEU A 105 -9.64 -4.54 -21.98
C LEU A 105 -11.11 -4.90 -22.20
N SER A 106 -11.44 -6.19 -22.30
CA SER A 106 -12.82 -6.70 -22.41
C SER A 106 -13.65 -6.31 -21.19
N ASN A 107 -13.07 -6.41 -19.98
CA ASN A 107 -13.75 -6.04 -18.76
C ASN A 107 -14.10 -4.52 -18.70
N GLN A 108 -13.26 -3.66 -19.27
CA GLN A 108 -13.57 -2.23 -19.38
C GLN A 108 -14.82 -1.99 -20.23
N VAL A 109 -14.95 -2.69 -21.37
CA VAL A 109 -16.16 -2.61 -22.21
C VAL A 109 -17.39 -3.16 -21.49
N GLU A 110 -17.27 -4.25 -20.75
CA GLU A 110 -18.37 -4.77 -19.93
C GLU A 110 -18.83 -3.77 -18.87
N VAL A 111 -17.87 -3.11 -18.20
CA VAL A 111 -18.18 -2.07 -17.21
C VAL A 111 -18.89 -0.89 -17.87
N GLU A 112 -18.42 -0.41 -19.03
CA GLU A 112 -19.09 0.67 -19.76
C GLU A 112 -20.50 0.26 -20.24
N LYS A 113 -20.68 -0.96 -20.76
CA LYS A 113 -22.01 -1.48 -21.12
C LYS A 113 -22.91 -1.65 -19.91
N SER A 114 -22.38 -1.98 -18.74
CA SER A 114 -23.18 -2.08 -17.52
C SER A 114 -23.78 -0.73 -17.10
N LYS A 115 -23.18 0.38 -17.53
CA LYS A 115 -23.63 1.74 -17.23
C LYS A 115 -24.55 2.32 -18.31
N ASP A 116 -24.82 1.62 -19.42
CA ASP A 116 -25.61 2.14 -20.53
C ASP A 116 -27.02 2.54 -20.07
N PRO A 117 -27.34 3.85 -20.03
CA PRO A 117 -28.60 4.35 -19.49
C PRO A 117 -29.79 3.97 -20.36
N ALA A 118 -29.60 3.84 -21.68
CA ALA A 118 -30.68 3.47 -22.58
C ALA A 118 -31.08 1.98 -22.43
N ALA A 119 -30.08 1.10 -22.32
CA ALA A 119 -30.28 -0.32 -22.07
C ALA A 119 -30.93 -0.55 -20.69
N ILE A 120 -30.45 0.16 -19.66
CA ILE A 120 -31.03 0.10 -18.30
C ILE A 120 -32.47 0.56 -18.31
N ALA A 121 -32.78 1.71 -18.91
CA ALA A 121 -34.15 2.26 -18.98
C ALA A 121 -35.10 1.31 -19.69
N ALA A 122 -34.73 0.73 -20.82
CA ALA A 122 -35.54 -0.24 -21.55
C ALA A 122 -35.83 -1.51 -20.75
N LEU A 123 -34.84 -2.02 -20.02
CA LEU A 123 -35.01 -3.18 -19.15
C LEU A 123 -35.88 -2.85 -17.92
N ILE A 124 -35.73 -1.65 -17.33
CA ILE A 124 -36.56 -1.20 -16.22
C ILE A 124 -38.01 -1.08 -16.67
N ASP A 125 -38.26 -0.46 -17.84
CA ASP A 125 -39.61 -0.38 -18.38
C ASP A 125 -40.23 -1.76 -18.52
N THR A 126 -39.51 -2.72 -19.10
CA THR A 126 -40.00 -4.10 -19.21
C THR A 126 -40.22 -4.75 -17.83
N ALA A 127 -39.28 -4.58 -16.89
CA ALA A 127 -39.38 -5.18 -15.55
C ALA A 127 -40.55 -4.62 -14.73
N ILE A 128 -40.94 -3.37 -14.97
CA ILE A 128 -42.02 -2.71 -14.25
C ILE A 128 -43.36 -2.90 -14.95
N ASN A 129 -43.42 -2.73 -16.29
CA ASN A 129 -44.68 -2.50 -17.03
C ASN A 129 -45.10 -3.65 -17.93
N ALA A 130 -44.25 -4.67 -18.21
CA ALA A 130 -44.62 -5.79 -19.05
C ALA A 130 -45.83 -6.56 -18.45
N LYS A 131 -46.76 -6.98 -19.29
CA LYS A 131 -47.95 -7.74 -18.85
C LYS A 131 -47.59 -9.13 -18.32
N GLU A 132 -46.69 -9.82 -19.04
CA GLU A 132 -46.31 -11.19 -18.73
C GLU A 132 -45.29 -11.24 -17.61
N LEU A 133 -45.52 -12.10 -16.60
CA LEU A 133 -44.62 -12.28 -15.45
C LEU A 133 -43.22 -12.74 -15.88
N ASP A 134 -43.14 -13.65 -16.87
CA ASP A 134 -41.88 -14.16 -17.37
C ASP A 134 -41.02 -13.07 -18.01
N GLN A 135 -41.64 -12.13 -18.73
CA GLN A 135 -40.94 -10.98 -19.30
C GLN A 135 -40.35 -10.08 -18.23
N ARG A 136 -41.16 -9.80 -17.16
CA ARG A 136 -40.66 -9.02 -16.00
C ARG A 136 -39.51 -9.71 -15.28
N ASP A 137 -39.63 -11.04 -15.03
CA ASP A 137 -38.56 -11.79 -14.35
C ASP A 137 -37.29 -11.87 -15.20
N MET A 138 -37.42 -12.09 -16.53
CA MET A 138 -36.27 -12.06 -17.43
C MET A 138 -35.58 -10.70 -17.47
N ALA A 139 -36.34 -9.60 -17.55
CA ALA A 139 -35.79 -8.25 -17.52
C ALA A 139 -35.07 -7.97 -16.18
N ALA A 140 -35.67 -8.37 -15.05
CA ALA A 140 -35.07 -8.23 -13.72
C ALA A 140 -33.76 -9.04 -13.58
N ARG A 141 -33.73 -10.27 -14.11
CA ARG A 141 -32.49 -11.08 -14.15
C ARG A 141 -31.41 -10.45 -15.02
N LYS A 142 -31.80 -9.86 -16.16
CA LYS A 142 -30.87 -9.18 -17.06
C LYS A 142 -30.33 -7.90 -16.44
N LEU A 143 -31.18 -7.11 -15.73
CA LEU A 143 -30.72 -5.98 -14.95
C LEU A 143 -29.69 -6.41 -13.90
N ALA A 144 -29.95 -7.49 -13.17
CA ALA A 144 -29.03 -8.02 -12.16
C ALA A 144 -27.69 -8.51 -12.77
N GLY A 145 -27.74 -9.27 -13.86
CA GLY A 145 -26.55 -9.89 -14.44
C GLY A 145 -25.67 -8.95 -15.27
N SER A 146 -26.30 -7.95 -15.94
CA SER A 146 -25.60 -7.08 -16.89
C SER A 146 -25.33 -5.67 -16.35
N HIS A 147 -26.18 -5.16 -15.44
CA HIS A 147 -26.11 -3.78 -14.99
C HIS A 147 -25.89 -3.63 -13.48
N GLY A 148 -26.27 -4.62 -12.66
CA GLY A 148 -26.01 -4.67 -11.23
C GLY A 148 -26.39 -3.37 -10.52
N GLN A 149 -25.44 -2.80 -9.78
CA GLN A 149 -25.63 -1.57 -9.00
C GLN A 149 -26.07 -0.35 -9.84
N TYR A 150 -25.74 -0.29 -11.13
CA TYR A 150 -26.09 0.85 -12.00
C TYR A 150 -27.56 0.90 -12.40
N ALA A 151 -28.30 -0.19 -12.22
CA ALA A 151 -29.76 -0.22 -12.42
C ALA A 151 -30.53 0.38 -11.23
N VAL A 152 -29.92 0.48 -10.04
CA VAL A 152 -30.58 0.90 -8.80
C VAL A 152 -31.14 2.34 -8.88
N PRO A 153 -30.41 3.34 -9.40
CA PRO A 153 -30.93 4.71 -9.50
C PRO A 153 -32.26 4.81 -10.25
N GLY A 154 -32.42 4.04 -11.33
CA GLY A 154 -33.62 4.01 -12.11
C GLY A 154 -34.80 3.25 -11.47
N LEU A 155 -34.49 2.33 -10.53
CA LEU A 155 -35.50 1.51 -9.86
C LEU A 155 -36.00 2.10 -8.53
N VAL A 156 -35.12 2.81 -7.80
CA VAL A 156 -35.37 3.21 -6.42
C VAL A 156 -36.58 4.11 -6.26
N GLY A 157 -36.89 4.97 -7.24
CA GLY A 157 -38.04 5.85 -7.23
C GLY A 157 -39.38 5.10 -7.24
N TYR A 158 -39.46 3.94 -7.90
CA TYR A 158 -40.65 3.10 -7.94
C TYR A 158 -41.04 2.50 -6.58
N LEU A 159 -40.11 2.43 -5.63
CA LEU A 159 -40.37 1.99 -4.25
C LEU A 159 -41.36 2.94 -3.52
N GLY A 160 -41.47 4.18 -3.99
CA GLY A 160 -42.39 5.19 -3.48
C GLY A 160 -43.70 5.33 -4.27
N SER A 161 -43.96 4.49 -5.28
CA SER A 161 -45.15 4.53 -6.11
C SER A 161 -46.42 4.22 -5.31
N ASN A 162 -47.53 4.88 -5.62
CA ASN A 162 -48.85 4.55 -5.05
C ASN A 162 -49.43 3.26 -5.63
N ASP A 163 -48.99 2.87 -6.84
CA ASP A 163 -49.40 1.61 -7.44
C ASP A 163 -48.66 0.42 -6.79
N VAL A 164 -49.46 -0.57 -6.35
CA VAL A 164 -48.97 -1.73 -5.59
C VAL A 164 -48.13 -2.64 -6.49
N ASP A 165 -48.55 -2.85 -7.72
CA ASP A 165 -47.90 -3.75 -8.68
C ASP A 165 -46.57 -3.17 -9.13
N THR A 166 -46.53 -1.89 -9.43
CA THR A 166 -45.27 -1.15 -9.72
C THR A 166 -44.27 -1.28 -8.60
N ARG A 167 -44.68 -1.10 -7.34
CA ARG A 167 -43.78 -1.28 -6.19
C ARG A 167 -43.30 -2.71 -6.06
N ALA A 168 -44.20 -3.70 -6.20
CA ALA A 168 -43.84 -5.11 -6.10
C ALA A 168 -42.81 -5.52 -7.17
N ASN A 169 -42.99 -5.05 -8.40
CA ASN A 169 -42.10 -5.29 -9.52
C ASN A 169 -40.72 -4.65 -9.28
N ALA A 170 -40.66 -3.43 -8.74
CA ALA A 170 -39.40 -2.79 -8.36
C ALA A 170 -38.66 -3.54 -7.24
N ILE A 171 -39.39 -3.98 -6.21
CA ILE A 171 -38.85 -4.80 -5.12
C ILE A 171 -38.29 -6.12 -5.68
N LEU A 172 -38.99 -6.76 -6.60
CA LEU A 172 -38.55 -7.99 -7.26
C LEU A 172 -37.23 -7.75 -8.01
N ALA A 173 -37.16 -6.72 -8.85
CA ALA A 173 -35.96 -6.39 -9.61
C ALA A 173 -34.78 -6.09 -8.72
N LEU A 174 -34.93 -5.25 -7.69
CA LEU A 174 -33.87 -4.92 -6.72
C LEU A 174 -33.46 -6.13 -5.87
N THR A 175 -34.40 -7.03 -5.53
CA THR A 175 -34.07 -8.29 -4.84
C THR A 175 -33.24 -9.21 -5.73
N LYS A 176 -33.47 -9.24 -7.05
CA LYS A 176 -32.63 -10.00 -7.99
C LYS A 176 -31.23 -9.43 -8.13
N ILE A 177 -31.06 -8.10 -8.08
CA ILE A 177 -29.75 -7.46 -8.04
C ILE A 177 -29.00 -7.84 -6.76
N GLY A 178 -29.71 -7.97 -5.64
CA GLY A 178 -29.16 -8.52 -4.39
C GLY A 178 -28.09 -7.65 -3.76
N SER A 179 -26.95 -8.25 -3.42
CA SER A 179 -25.85 -7.58 -2.70
C SER A 179 -25.25 -6.39 -3.45
N ASP A 180 -25.36 -6.34 -4.78
CA ASP A 180 -24.85 -5.22 -5.58
C ASP A 180 -25.74 -3.97 -5.44
N ALA A 181 -27.00 -4.15 -5.05
CA ALA A 181 -27.90 -3.04 -4.77
C ALA A 181 -27.67 -2.38 -3.40
N VAL A 182 -26.89 -2.98 -2.48
CA VAL A 182 -26.82 -2.56 -1.09
C VAL A 182 -26.26 -1.14 -0.93
N LEU A 183 -25.12 -0.83 -1.52
CA LEU A 183 -24.48 0.49 -1.37
C LEU A 183 -25.36 1.61 -1.97
N PRO A 184 -25.85 1.50 -3.22
CA PRO A 184 -26.73 2.54 -3.77
C PRO A 184 -28.08 2.64 -3.02
N LEU A 185 -28.68 1.52 -2.56
CA LEU A 185 -29.90 1.57 -1.74
C LEU A 185 -29.66 2.25 -0.40
N ALA A 186 -28.57 1.91 0.31
CA ALA A 186 -28.22 2.55 1.58
C ALA A 186 -28.01 4.06 1.42
N ALA A 187 -27.33 4.49 0.35
CA ALA A 187 -27.18 5.91 0.03
C ALA A 187 -28.52 6.60 -0.27
N SER A 188 -29.49 5.88 -0.85
CA SER A 188 -30.79 6.43 -1.27
C SER A 188 -31.84 6.54 -0.16
N ILE A 189 -31.61 6.03 1.07
CA ILE A 189 -32.61 5.99 2.14
C ILE A 189 -33.21 7.39 2.45
N GLY A 190 -32.42 8.44 2.29
CA GLY A 190 -32.86 9.82 2.52
C GLY A 190 -33.50 10.52 1.32
N THR A 191 -33.66 9.81 0.19
CA THR A 191 -34.27 10.37 -1.02
C THR A 191 -35.77 9.97 -1.15
N GLY A 192 -36.55 10.77 -1.90
CA GLY A 192 -37.92 10.45 -2.20
C GLY A 192 -38.90 10.64 -1.03
N ASN A 193 -40.06 9.97 -1.10
CA ASN A 193 -41.11 10.05 -0.10
C ASN A 193 -40.92 9.02 1.03
N GLU A 194 -41.75 9.13 2.09
CA GLU A 194 -41.67 8.23 3.26
C GLU A 194 -41.94 6.76 2.89
N MET A 195 -42.80 6.51 1.90
CA MET A 195 -43.08 5.14 1.41
C MET A 195 -41.82 4.53 0.75
N GLN A 196 -41.11 5.31 -0.07
CA GLN A 196 -39.85 4.91 -0.65
C GLN A 196 -38.81 4.57 0.43
N LYS A 197 -38.65 5.44 1.41
CA LYS A 197 -37.75 5.23 2.56
C LYS A 197 -38.08 3.93 3.29
N GLN A 198 -39.34 3.71 3.65
CA GLN A 198 -39.74 2.50 4.37
C GLN A 198 -39.51 1.22 3.56
N ASN A 199 -39.82 1.25 2.27
CA ASN A 199 -39.64 0.10 1.39
C ASN A 199 -38.15 -0.17 1.14
N THR A 200 -37.29 0.87 1.02
CA THR A 200 -35.86 0.73 0.93
C THR A 200 -35.27 0.07 2.18
N ILE A 201 -35.69 0.51 3.38
CA ILE A 201 -35.25 -0.08 4.65
C ILE A 201 -35.64 -1.57 4.72
N LYS A 202 -36.92 -1.89 4.42
CA LYS A 202 -37.41 -3.29 4.43
C LYS A 202 -36.64 -4.17 3.44
N LEU A 203 -36.32 -3.63 2.26
CA LEU A 203 -35.58 -4.34 1.24
C LEU A 203 -34.15 -4.62 1.69
N LEU A 204 -33.44 -3.63 2.25
CA LEU A 204 -32.09 -3.81 2.81
C LEU A 204 -32.07 -4.82 3.95
N GLN A 205 -33.06 -4.77 4.87
CA GLN A 205 -33.22 -5.76 5.94
C GLN A 205 -33.44 -7.17 5.38
N ARG A 206 -34.17 -7.30 4.27
CA ARG A 206 -34.42 -8.58 3.59
C ARG A 206 -33.18 -9.12 2.89
N ILE A 207 -32.35 -8.24 2.31
CA ILE A 207 -31.06 -8.64 1.73
C ILE A 207 -30.11 -9.09 2.83
N GLY A 208 -30.17 -8.49 4.02
CA GLY A 208 -29.43 -8.91 5.20
C GLY A 208 -27.93 -8.66 5.12
N ASP A 209 -27.50 -7.64 4.39
CA ASP A 209 -26.09 -7.30 4.19
C ASP A 209 -25.63 -6.25 5.21
N GLU A 210 -24.58 -6.56 5.95
CA GLU A 210 -24.04 -5.71 7.02
C GLU A 210 -23.65 -4.29 6.57
N ARG A 211 -23.31 -4.10 5.29
CA ARG A 211 -22.96 -2.80 4.71
C ARG A 211 -24.12 -1.78 4.79
N SER A 212 -25.35 -2.24 4.98
CA SER A 212 -26.55 -1.39 5.11
C SER A 212 -26.92 -1.04 6.55
N GLU A 213 -26.39 -1.74 7.55
CA GLU A 213 -26.85 -1.63 8.94
C GLU A 213 -26.69 -0.22 9.54
N ALA A 214 -25.61 0.47 9.24
CA ALA A 214 -25.36 1.82 9.72
C ALA A 214 -26.40 2.81 9.14
N ALA A 215 -26.65 2.72 7.83
CA ALA A 215 -27.62 3.57 7.15
C ALA A 215 -29.07 3.30 7.63
N ILE A 216 -29.41 2.04 7.88
CA ILE A 216 -30.72 1.66 8.48
C ILE A 216 -30.85 2.25 9.88
N ALA A 217 -29.86 2.08 10.76
CA ALA A 217 -29.88 2.63 12.12
C ALA A 217 -30.04 4.16 12.12
N LYS A 218 -29.28 4.86 11.24
CA LYS A 218 -29.42 6.31 11.02
C LYS A 218 -30.84 6.70 10.61
N ALA A 219 -31.42 5.96 9.67
CA ALA A 219 -32.78 6.22 9.17
C ALA A 219 -33.86 5.96 10.22
N MET A 220 -33.65 5.05 11.14
CA MET A 220 -34.52 4.73 12.28
C MET A 220 -34.35 5.69 13.47
N GLY A 221 -33.41 6.65 13.39
CA GLY A 221 -33.18 7.67 14.42
C GLY A 221 -32.16 7.31 15.48
N ASP A 222 -31.53 6.13 15.41
CA ASP A 222 -30.44 5.73 16.29
C ASP A 222 -29.12 6.33 15.80
N LYS A 223 -28.91 7.61 16.10
CA LYS A 223 -27.70 8.33 15.65
C LYS A 223 -26.41 7.76 16.27
N ALA A 224 -26.44 7.44 17.56
CA ALA A 224 -25.25 6.93 18.27
C ALA A 224 -24.87 5.54 17.78
N GLY A 225 -25.84 4.63 17.69
CA GLY A 225 -25.60 3.28 17.15
C GLY A 225 -25.18 3.32 15.69
N ALA A 226 -25.76 4.22 14.88
CA ALA A 226 -25.36 4.40 13.47
C ALA A 226 -23.90 4.86 13.36
N ALA A 227 -23.46 5.84 14.17
CA ALA A 227 -22.07 6.32 14.15
C ALA A 227 -21.07 5.21 14.49
N GLN A 228 -21.38 4.39 15.51
CA GLN A 228 -20.56 3.23 15.87
C GLN A 228 -20.51 2.18 14.77
N LYS A 229 -21.66 1.87 14.14
CA LYS A 229 -21.73 0.93 13.02
C LYS A 229 -20.96 1.42 11.78
N TYR A 230 -21.03 2.72 11.47
CA TYR A 230 -20.22 3.31 10.41
C TYR A 230 -18.71 3.15 10.71
N MET A 231 -18.27 3.40 11.94
CA MET A 231 -16.86 3.19 12.29
C MET A 231 -16.43 1.73 12.27
N ALA A 232 -17.30 0.81 12.71
CA ALA A 232 -17.01 -0.62 12.59
C ALA A 232 -16.86 -1.04 11.12
N MET A 233 -17.73 -0.53 10.24
CA MET A 233 -17.65 -0.77 8.80
C MET A 233 -16.43 -0.10 8.17
N ALA A 234 -16.06 1.12 8.59
CA ALA A 234 -14.84 1.79 8.14
C ALA A 234 -13.59 0.94 8.40
N LYS A 235 -13.48 0.32 9.59
CA LYS A 235 -12.38 -0.59 9.93
C LYS A 235 -12.37 -1.82 9.01
N LYS A 236 -13.50 -2.43 8.71
CA LYS A 236 -13.61 -3.57 7.78
C LYS A 236 -13.21 -3.18 6.36
N TYR A 237 -13.69 -2.06 5.85
CA TYR A 237 -13.29 -1.55 4.53
C TYR A 237 -11.80 -1.25 4.48
N PHE A 238 -11.24 -0.62 5.52
CA PHE A 238 -9.81 -0.32 5.58
C PHE A 238 -8.94 -1.57 5.47
N HIS A 239 -9.35 -2.67 6.09
CA HIS A 239 -8.69 -3.98 5.95
C HIS A 239 -8.92 -4.65 4.58
N GLY A 240 -9.90 -4.19 3.80
CA GLY A 240 -10.31 -4.86 2.57
C GLY A 240 -10.92 -6.23 2.83
N ASP A 241 -11.75 -6.35 3.87
CA ASP A 241 -12.47 -7.57 4.22
C ASP A 241 -13.25 -8.10 3.01
N GLN A 242 -13.04 -9.37 2.66
CA GLN A 242 -13.62 -9.99 1.45
C GLN A 242 -15.14 -10.12 1.50
N MET A 243 -15.72 -10.14 2.70
CA MET A 243 -17.19 -10.15 2.85
C MET A 243 -17.79 -8.80 2.49
N THR A 244 -17.02 -7.73 2.64
CA THR A 244 -17.46 -6.35 2.36
C THR A 244 -16.96 -5.80 1.03
N VAL A 245 -15.75 -6.22 0.59
CA VAL A 245 -15.15 -5.83 -0.69
C VAL A 245 -14.84 -7.10 -1.47
N LYS A 246 -15.72 -7.48 -2.38
CA LYS A 246 -15.58 -8.72 -3.15
C LYS A 246 -14.35 -8.66 -4.07
N ALA A 247 -13.56 -9.72 -4.07
CA ALA A 247 -12.35 -9.83 -4.88
C ALA A 247 -12.62 -9.76 -6.40
N PHE A 248 -13.83 -10.09 -6.80
CA PHE A 248 -14.26 -10.18 -8.20
C PHE A 248 -15.19 -9.04 -8.63
N ASP A 249 -15.34 -7.97 -7.84
CA ASP A 249 -16.07 -6.80 -8.26
C ASP A 249 -15.43 -6.22 -9.53
N ARG A 250 -16.26 -6.02 -10.54
CA ARG A 250 -15.83 -5.48 -11.85
C ARG A 250 -15.86 -3.96 -11.86
N SER A 251 -16.62 -3.35 -10.96
CA SER A 251 -16.80 -1.91 -10.87
C SER A 251 -16.58 -1.42 -9.43
N PHE A 252 -15.86 -0.33 -9.30
CA PHE A 252 -15.45 0.26 -8.03
C PHE A 252 -16.07 1.65 -7.92
N SER A 253 -17.34 1.71 -7.53
CA SER A 253 -18.13 2.95 -7.49
C SER A 253 -18.52 3.30 -6.06
N ILE A 254 -18.29 4.56 -5.71
CA ILE A 254 -18.75 5.17 -4.46
C ILE A 254 -20.09 5.84 -4.75
N TRP A 255 -21.11 5.49 -3.98
CA TRP A 255 -22.47 5.98 -4.15
C TRP A 255 -22.76 7.13 -3.19
N THR A 256 -23.26 8.25 -3.73
CA THR A 256 -23.64 9.44 -2.97
C THR A 256 -24.95 10.03 -3.52
N VAL A 257 -25.57 10.89 -2.72
CA VAL A 257 -26.72 11.69 -3.18
C VAL A 257 -26.25 13.11 -3.46
N LYS A 258 -26.47 13.58 -4.68
CA LYS A 258 -26.19 14.94 -5.11
C LYS A 258 -27.44 15.55 -5.73
N ASP A 259 -27.86 16.70 -5.24
CA ASP A 259 -29.05 17.40 -5.71
C ASP A 259 -30.35 16.52 -5.72
N GLY A 260 -30.42 15.60 -4.73
CA GLY A 260 -31.55 14.65 -4.59
C GLY A 260 -31.44 13.41 -5.49
N ALA A 261 -30.46 13.32 -6.38
CA ALA A 261 -30.24 12.19 -7.26
C ALA A 261 -29.10 11.30 -6.73
N LEU A 262 -29.25 9.99 -6.90
CA LEU A 262 -28.23 8.99 -6.59
C LEU A 262 -27.17 8.98 -7.70
N VAL A 263 -25.90 9.23 -7.33
CA VAL A 263 -24.79 9.37 -8.27
C VAL A 263 -23.66 8.42 -7.89
N ALA A 264 -23.13 7.71 -8.89
CA ALA A 264 -21.92 6.91 -8.77
C ALA A 264 -20.68 7.75 -9.09
N ARG A 265 -19.62 7.59 -8.29
CA ARG A 265 -18.27 8.07 -8.60
C ARG A 265 -17.35 6.85 -8.69
N ASP A 266 -16.84 6.57 -9.88
CA ASP A 266 -15.88 5.51 -10.05
C ASP A 266 -14.54 5.93 -9.47
N VAL A 267 -13.87 4.98 -8.83
CA VAL A 267 -12.54 5.16 -8.25
C VAL A 267 -11.63 4.01 -8.68
N PRO A 268 -10.32 4.24 -8.77
CA PRO A 268 -9.37 3.18 -9.03
C PRO A 268 -9.44 2.08 -7.96
N ARG A 269 -9.27 0.83 -8.37
CA ARG A 269 -9.36 -0.32 -7.46
C ARG A 269 -8.44 -0.21 -6.25
N PHE A 270 -7.24 0.34 -6.42
CA PHE A 270 -6.22 0.40 -5.36
C PHE A 270 -6.61 1.32 -4.18
N VAL A 271 -7.55 2.24 -4.37
CA VAL A 271 -8.07 3.13 -3.31
C VAL A 271 -9.49 2.79 -2.87
N TYR A 272 -10.21 1.92 -3.59
CA TYR A 272 -11.64 1.72 -3.41
C TYR A 272 -12.05 1.39 -1.96
N ASN A 273 -11.34 0.47 -1.32
CA ASN A 273 -11.60 0.11 0.08
C ASN A 273 -11.30 1.25 1.05
N TYR A 274 -10.27 2.05 0.79
CA TYR A 274 -9.94 3.23 1.59
C TYR A 274 -10.98 4.33 1.41
N GLU A 275 -11.42 4.59 0.19
CA GLU A 275 -12.50 5.56 -0.10
C GLU A 275 -13.83 5.17 0.58
N LEU A 276 -14.18 3.88 0.62
CA LEU A 276 -15.35 3.39 1.37
C LEU A 276 -15.14 3.58 2.89
N ALA A 277 -13.96 3.33 3.40
CA ALA A 277 -13.63 3.55 4.81
C ALA A 277 -13.71 5.04 5.17
N GLU A 278 -13.18 5.90 4.32
CA GLU A 278 -13.25 7.36 4.47
C GLU A 278 -14.69 7.86 4.46
N GLN A 279 -15.52 7.38 3.51
CA GLN A 279 -16.93 7.73 3.45
C GLN A 279 -17.67 7.35 4.75
N CYS A 280 -17.46 6.14 5.24
CA CYS A 280 -18.04 5.70 6.51
C CYS A 280 -17.56 6.56 7.69
N ALA A 281 -16.29 6.96 7.71
CA ALA A 281 -15.76 7.83 8.76
C ALA A 281 -16.38 9.24 8.69
N TYR A 282 -16.61 9.81 7.50
CA TYR A 282 -17.34 11.06 7.33
C TYR A 282 -18.80 10.95 7.77
N ASP A 283 -19.48 9.83 7.45
CA ASP A 283 -20.85 9.59 7.89
C ASP A 283 -20.95 9.46 9.41
N ALA A 284 -19.99 8.79 10.05
CA ALA A 284 -19.90 8.71 11.51
C ALA A 284 -19.67 10.09 12.13
N LEU A 285 -18.73 10.88 11.59
CA LEU A 285 -18.41 12.22 12.06
C LEU A 285 -19.58 13.21 11.89
N ALA A 286 -20.38 13.04 10.83
CA ALA A 286 -21.59 13.84 10.63
C ALA A 286 -22.68 13.56 11.69
N LEU A 287 -22.69 12.35 12.25
CA LEU A 287 -23.61 11.94 13.33
C LEU A 287 -23.07 12.29 14.71
N ASP A 288 -21.78 12.15 14.91
CA ASP A 288 -21.06 12.52 16.15
C ASP A 288 -19.78 13.32 15.80
N PRO A 289 -19.84 14.65 15.78
CA PRO A 289 -18.66 15.49 15.51
C PRO A 289 -17.54 15.36 16.54
N SER A 290 -17.81 14.78 17.72
CA SER A 290 -16.80 14.56 18.76
C SER A 290 -16.00 13.28 18.59
N MET A 291 -16.40 12.39 17.69
CA MET A 291 -15.80 11.06 17.49
C MET A 291 -14.34 11.16 17.00
N LYS A 292 -13.41 10.90 17.90
CA LYS A 292 -11.96 10.96 17.62
C LYS A 292 -11.54 9.90 16.58
N ASP A 293 -12.07 8.68 16.71
CA ASP A 293 -11.74 7.57 15.80
C ASP A 293 -12.13 7.87 14.36
N ALA A 294 -13.22 8.60 14.13
CA ALA A 294 -13.64 8.99 12.77
C ALA A 294 -12.64 9.99 12.16
N ARG A 295 -12.20 11.00 12.93
CA ARG A 295 -11.14 11.92 12.46
C ARG A 295 -9.81 11.20 12.21
N ALA A 296 -9.46 10.28 13.10
CA ALA A 296 -8.27 9.46 12.97
C ALA A 296 -8.33 8.57 11.71
N MET A 297 -9.49 7.95 11.43
CA MET A 297 -9.69 7.13 10.25
C MET A 297 -9.55 7.95 8.95
N ILE A 298 -10.12 9.15 8.88
CA ILE A 298 -10.00 10.03 7.70
C ILE A 298 -8.53 10.38 7.42
N ALA A 299 -7.75 10.70 8.46
CA ALA A 299 -6.33 10.98 8.30
C ALA A 299 -5.54 9.72 7.88
N LEU A 300 -5.87 8.57 8.47
CA LEU A 300 -5.20 7.31 8.20
C LEU A 300 -5.50 6.79 6.78
N THR A 301 -6.74 6.87 6.31
CA THR A 301 -7.13 6.46 4.95
C THR A 301 -6.40 7.27 3.89
N GLY A 302 -6.32 8.59 4.04
CA GLY A 302 -5.56 9.43 3.12
C GLY A 302 -4.06 9.07 3.06
N CYS A 303 -3.45 8.76 4.21
CA CYS A 303 -2.07 8.27 4.24
C CYS A 303 -1.94 6.87 3.59
N ALA A 304 -2.89 5.97 3.83
CA ALA A 304 -2.91 4.64 3.22
C ALA A 304 -3.05 4.70 1.69
N GLU A 305 -3.88 5.60 1.18
CA GLU A 305 -4.02 5.85 -0.26
C GLU A 305 -2.73 6.38 -0.89
N GLN A 306 -2.02 7.29 -0.21
CA GLN A 306 -0.71 7.77 -0.68
C GLN A 306 0.30 6.63 -0.74
N VAL A 307 0.34 5.76 0.25
CA VAL A 307 1.20 4.58 0.27
C VAL A 307 0.81 3.63 -0.86
N ALA A 308 -0.48 3.35 -1.04
CA ALA A 308 -0.95 2.47 -2.10
C ALA A 308 -0.61 3.01 -3.51
N PHE A 309 -0.75 4.32 -3.72
CA PHE A 309 -0.32 4.98 -4.96
C PHE A 309 1.19 4.88 -5.17
N GLY A 310 1.99 5.11 -4.12
CA GLY A 310 3.44 4.99 -4.17
C GLY A 310 3.94 3.59 -4.53
N ASN A 311 3.18 2.55 -4.16
CA ASN A 311 3.51 1.15 -4.44
C ASN A 311 3.14 0.71 -5.87
N LEU A 312 2.44 1.53 -6.65
CA LEU A 312 2.17 1.23 -8.05
C LEU A 312 3.44 1.38 -8.90
N SER A 313 3.54 0.60 -9.98
CA SER A 313 4.61 0.79 -10.97
C SER A 313 4.49 2.15 -11.67
N ASP A 314 5.60 2.64 -12.22
CA ASP A 314 5.60 3.91 -12.98
C ASP A 314 4.60 3.87 -14.15
N GLU A 315 4.52 2.73 -14.84
CA GLU A 315 3.56 2.51 -15.92
C GLU A 315 2.11 2.60 -15.43
N ALA A 316 1.80 1.97 -14.30
CA ALA A 316 0.46 2.06 -13.72
C ALA A 316 0.12 3.48 -13.28
N ARG A 317 1.07 4.22 -12.69
CA ARG A 317 0.89 5.62 -12.28
C ARG A 317 0.68 6.58 -13.47
N ALA A 318 1.24 6.25 -14.62
CA ALA A 318 1.08 7.04 -15.85
C ALA A 318 -0.32 6.92 -16.49
N ASN A 319 -1.12 5.90 -16.10
CA ASN A 319 -2.51 5.79 -16.55
C ASN A 319 -3.31 7.02 -16.12
N GLU A 320 -4.07 7.64 -17.06
CA GLU A 320 -4.75 8.93 -16.85
C GLU A 320 -5.67 8.93 -15.63
N GLY A 321 -6.48 7.89 -15.44
CA GLY A 321 -7.38 7.77 -14.29
C GLY A 321 -6.64 7.64 -12.97
N ILE A 322 -5.52 6.92 -12.96
CA ILE A 322 -4.68 6.72 -11.77
C ILE A 322 -3.87 7.99 -11.48
N ALA A 323 -3.35 8.67 -12.50
CA ALA A 323 -2.64 9.94 -12.36
C ALA A 323 -3.54 11.05 -11.78
N ALA A 324 -4.81 11.09 -12.20
CA ALA A 324 -5.81 12.01 -11.64
C ALA A 324 -6.05 11.77 -10.15
N GLN A 325 -6.14 10.50 -9.73
CA GLN A 325 -6.21 10.14 -8.30
C GLN A 325 -4.95 10.56 -7.55
N GLY A 326 -3.76 10.35 -8.12
CA GLY A 326 -2.48 10.78 -7.54
C GLY A 326 -2.47 12.28 -7.24
N LYS A 327 -2.95 13.13 -8.16
CA LYS A 327 -3.09 14.59 -7.94
C LYS A 327 -4.07 14.90 -6.79
N ALA A 328 -5.17 14.16 -6.67
CA ALA A 328 -6.11 14.35 -5.57
C ALA A 328 -5.47 14.03 -4.21
N LEU A 329 -4.54 13.07 -4.17
CA LEU A 329 -3.81 12.67 -2.96
C LEU A 329 -2.77 13.71 -2.50
N GLU A 330 -2.33 14.64 -3.34
CA GLU A 330 -1.45 15.76 -2.93
C GLU A 330 -2.09 16.63 -1.84
N GLY A 331 -3.45 16.68 -1.78
CA GLY A 331 -4.19 17.42 -0.77
C GLY A 331 -4.20 16.80 0.64
N VAL A 332 -3.69 15.58 0.81
CA VAL A 332 -3.73 14.86 2.12
C VAL A 332 -2.94 15.60 3.22
N GLY A 333 -1.89 16.34 2.85
CA GLY A 333 -1.16 17.18 3.79
C GLY A 333 -2.02 18.27 4.47
N ALA A 334 -3.06 18.77 3.79
CA ALA A 334 -4.01 19.72 4.37
C ALA A 334 -4.91 19.06 5.44
N ILE A 335 -5.24 17.79 5.28
CA ILE A 335 -5.98 17.01 6.28
C ILE A 335 -5.14 16.87 7.55
N ALA A 336 -3.85 16.56 7.42
CA ALA A 336 -2.92 16.48 8.53
C ALA A 336 -2.87 17.80 9.33
N GLY A 337 -2.80 18.94 8.60
CA GLY A 337 -2.88 20.26 9.23
C GLY A 337 -4.20 20.51 9.97
N ALA A 338 -5.32 20.07 9.39
CA ALA A 338 -6.65 20.28 9.95
C ALA A 338 -6.93 19.45 11.22
N VAL A 339 -6.42 18.21 11.30
CA VAL A 339 -6.62 17.36 12.49
C VAL A 339 -5.61 17.63 13.61
N GLY A 340 -4.51 18.32 13.32
CA GLY A 340 -3.46 18.69 14.28
C GLY A 340 -2.74 17.50 14.90
N ALA A 341 -1.77 17.78 15.80
CA ALA A 341 -0.93 16.76 16.41
C ALA A 341 -1.74 15.67 17.14
N GLY A 342 -2.78 16.06 17.88
CA GLY A 342 -3.63 15.11 18.61
C GLY A 342 -4.35 14.12 17.70
N GLY A 343 -4.97 14.62 16.63
CA GLY A 343 -5.67 13.76 15.67
C GLY A 343 -4.72 12.85 14.90
N LEU A 344 -3.49 13.31 14.59
CA LEU A 344 -2.48 12.45 13.96
C LEU A 344 -1.93 11.38 14.93
N LEU A 345 -1.79 11.69 16.23
CA LEU A 345 -1.43 10.67 17.22
C LEU A 345 -2.50 9.59 17.32
N ASP A 346 -3.79 9.97 17.28
CA ASP A 346 -4.90 9.03 17.26
C ASP A 346 -4.90 8.20 15.94
N ALA A 347 -4.60 8.81 14.79
CA ALA A 347 -4.47 8.12 13.51
C ALA A 347 -3.27 7.15 13.49
N PHE A 348 -2.13 7.54 14.07
CA PHE A 348 -0.97 6.66 14.20
C PHE A 348 -1.30 5.43 15.06
N ARG A 349 -1.97 5.64 16.22
CA ARG A 349 -2.43 4.55 17.08
C ARG A 349 -3.38 3.62 16.34
N LEU A 350 -4.37 4.19 15.64
CA LEU A 350 -5.34 3.42 14.87
C LEU A 350 -4.66 2.61 13.76
N GLY A 351 -3.67 3.16 13.04
CA GLY A 351 -2.88 2.46 12.04
C GLY A 351 -2.11 1.27 12.62
N ALA A 352 -1.57 1.42 13.83
CA ALA A 352 -0.91 0.35 14.56
C ALA A 352 -1.89 -0.75 14.99
N GLU A 353 -3.06 -0.38 15.52
CA GLU A 353 -4.14 -1.32 15.89
C GLU A 353 -4.64 -2.11 14.69
N LEU A 354 -4.78 -1.45 13.54
CA LEU A 354 -5.19 -2.06 12.27
C LEU A 354 -4.04 -2.76 11.55
N LYS A 355 -2.86 -2.88 12.16
CA LYS A 355 -1.68 -3.57 11.62
C LYS A 355 -1.26 -3.07 10.22
N ASN A 356 -1.47 -1.80 9.94
CA ASN A 356 -1.00 -1.15 8.71
C ASN A 356 0.19 -0.25 9.02
N GLY A 357 1.37 -0.86 9.12
CA GLY A 357 2.61 -0.18 9.48
C GLY A 357 3.03 0.89 8.49
N ASP A 358 2.74 0.73 7.19
CA ASP A 358 3.08 1.72 6.16
C ASP A 358 2.24 2.99 6.29
N ALA A 359 0.92 2.85 6.46
CA ALA A 359 0.04 3.99 6.69
C ALA A 359 0.37 4.68 8.01
N ALA A 360 0.62 3.91 9.09
CA ALA A 360 1.03 4.46 10.38
C ALA A 360 2.36 5.23 10.27
N ALA A 361 3.35 4.69 9.57
CA ALA A 361 4.63 5.37 9.34
C ALA A 361 4.44 6.69 8.57
N LYS A 362 3.56 6.70 7.57
CA LYS A 362 3.23 7.90 6.81
C LYS A 362 2.53 8.95 7.66
N VAL A 363 1.65 8.54 8.58
CA VAL A 363 1.04 9.44 9.59
C VAL A 363 2.10 10.01 10.52
N ALA A 364 3.02 9.17 11.03
CA ALA A 364 4.10 9.60 11.94
C ALA A 364 5.01 10.65 11.30
N ASP A 365 5.27 10.54 9.98
CA ASP A 365 6.08 11.50 9.22
C ASP A 365 5.46 12.92 9.20
N ALA A 366 4.15 13.03 9.29
CA ALA A 366 3.43 14.30 9.30
C ALA A 366 3.36 14.96 10.70
N ILE A 367 3.45 14.18 11.79
CA ILE A 367 3.27 14.67 13.16
C ILE A 367 4.22 15.83 13.53
N PRO A 368 5.54 15.76 13.24
CA PRO A 368 6.46 16.84 13.61
C PRO A 368 6.10 18.19 13.01
N GLY A 369 5.52 18.21 11.82
CA GLY A 369 5.14 19.45 11.11
C GLY A 369 3.98 20.22 11.77
N VAL A 370 3.20 19.55 12.61
CA VAL A 370 2.02 20.12 13.30
C VAL A 370 2.13 20.00 14.81
N TRP A 371 3.34 19.73 15.34
CA TRP A 371 3.55 19.55 16.76
C TRP A 371 3.29 20.85 17.53
N ASP A 372 2.45 20.79 18.55
CA ASP A 372 1.98 21.94 19.32
C ASP A 372 2.71 22.14 20.68
N GLY A 373 3.81 21.43 20.90
CA GLY A 373 4.62 21.53 22.14
C GLY A 373 4.00 20.79 23.33
N ARG A 374 2.98 19.97 23.14
CA ARG A 374 2.36 19.19 24.22
C ARG A 374 3.36 18.27 24.90
N ALA A 375 3.13 18.00 26.21
CA ALA A 375 3.92 17.05 26.96
C ALA A 375 3.82 15.63 26.35
N ILE A 376 4.94 14.91 26.34
CA ILE A 376 5.03 13.53 25.86
C ILE A 376 4.96 12.62 27.09
N GLY A 377 3.77 12.02 27.31
CA GLY A 377 3.52 11.06 28.37
C GLY A 377 3.65 9.61 27.90
N GLU A 378 3.42 8.67 28.80
CA GLU A 378 3.46 7.22 28.49
C GLU A 378 2.32 6.78 27.57
N ASP A 379 1.20 7.49 27.61
CA ASP A 379 0.02 7.30 26.76
C ASP A 379 0.17 7.87 25.36
N ASN A 380 1.26 8.60 25.08
CA ASN A 380 1.54 9.12 23.75
C ASN A 380 1.75 7.98 22.76
N ALA A 381 1.02 8.00 21.65
CA ALA A 381 1.06 6.94 20.64
C ALA A 381 2.46 6.69 20.07
N LEU A 382 3.30 7.72 19.89
CA LEU A 382 4.69 7.55 19.44
C LEU A 382 5.54 6.83 20.50
N VAL A 383 5.31 7.10 21.80
CA VAL A 383 6.02 6.41 22.91
C VAL A 383 5.61 4.93 22.95
N GLN A 384 4.34 4.63 22.74
CA GLN A 384 3.85 3.26 22.64
C GLN A 384 4.44 2.57 21.39
N GLY A 385 4.53 3.28 20.29
CA GLY A 385 5.13 2.80 19.03
C GLY A 385 6.59 2.36 19.17
N LEU A 386 7.37 2.93 20.08
CA LEU A 386 8.78 2.53 20.30
C LEU A 386 8.97 1.07 20.71
N THR A 387 7.94 0.43 21.24
CA THR A 387 7.96 -0.97 21.63
C THR A 387 7.10 -1.87 20.73
N SER A 388 6.66 -1.36 19.58
CA SER A 388 5.93 -2.13 18.59
C SER A 388 6.77 -3.29 18.05
N GLU A 389 6.14 -4.44 17.82
CA GLU A 389 6.76 -5.56 17.12
C GLU A 389 6.98 -5.23 15.64
N ASP A 390 6.14 -4.34 15.07
CA ASP A 390 6.31 -3.83 13.71
C ASP A 390 7.45 -2.83 13.64
N ASN A 391 8.51 -3.20 12.91
CA ASN A 391 9.68 -2.34 12.72
C ASN A 391 9.33 -1.01 12.02
N LYS A 392 8.34 -0.99 11.12
CA LYS A 392 7.92 0.24 10.43
C LYS A 392 7.34 1.24 11.42
N ILE A 393 6.47 0.77 12.31
CA ILE A 393 5.89 1.59 13.38
C ILE A 393 6.97 2.06 14.36
N ARG A 394 7.83 1.14 14.79
CA ARG A 394 8.90 1.44 15.77
C ARG A 394 9.89 2.47 15.24
N TYR A 395 10.33 2.32 14.00
CA TYR A 395 11.27 3.24 13.36
C TYR A 395 10.63 4.60 13.08
N ALA A 396 9.41 4.61 12.57
CA ALA A 396 8.68 5.85 12.32
C ALA A 396 8.44 6.67 13.60
N ALA A 397 8.08 5.98 14.69
CA ALA A 397 7.93 6.62 16.01
C ALA A 397 9.22 7.28 16.49
N ALA A 398 10.35 6.59 16.40
CA ALA A 398 11.66 7.12 16.80
C ALA A 398 12.08 8.31 15.94
N ILE A 399 11.93 8.22 14.61
CA ILE A 399 12.24 9.30 13.67
C ILE A 399 11.36 10.54 13.94
N ALA A 400 10.07 10.35 14.17
CA ALA A 400 9.15 11.45 14.49
C ALA A 400 9.53 12.14 15.82
N LEU A 401 9.84 11.37 16.85
CA LEU A 401 10.27 11.91 18.16
C LEU A 401 11.60 12.69 18.07
N LEU A 402 12.57 12.21 17.27
CA LEU A 402 13.81 12.96 17.01
C LEU A 402 13.53 14.30 16.31
N ARG A 403 12.63 14.31 15.32
CA ARG A 403 12.24 15.51 14.56
C ARG A 403 11.44 16.50 15.42
N ILE A 404 10.62 16.02 16.37
CA ILE A 404 9.93 16.85 17.36
C ILE A 404 10.94 17.53 18.29
N SER A 405 12.05 16.86 18.61
CA SER A 405 13.11 17.36 19.50
C SER A 405 12.57 17.92 20.84
N PRO A 406 11.91 17.12 21.67
CA PRO A 406 11.30 17.57 22.91
C PRO A 406 12.33 18.15 23.88
N ALA A 407 11.93 19.18 24.64
CA ALA A 407 12.84 19.89 25.55
C ALA A 407 13.22 19.11 26.83
N ALA A 408 12.46 18.08 27.18
CA ALA A 408 12.66 17.27 28.40
C ALA A 408 12.56 15.79 28.09
N ALA A 409 13.20 14.97 28.92
CA ALA A 409 13.09 13.53 28.87
C ALA A 409 11.64 13.08 29.16
N PHE A 410 11.25 11.97 28.52
CA PHE A 410 9.94 11.36 28.61
C PHE A 410 10.10 9.83 28.74
N PRO A 411 9.03 9.08 29.05
CA PRO A 411 9.12 7.61 29.14
C PRO A 411 9.71 6.98 27.87
N LYS A 412 10.69 6.09 28.02
CA LYS A 412 11.42 5.41 26.93
C LYS A 412 12.24 6.32 26.00
N SER A 413 12.47 7.60 26.35
CA SER A 413 13.30 8.52 25.55
C SER A 413 14.72 8.01 25.33
N ASN A 414 15.25 7.20 26.24
CA ASN A 414 16.55 6.54 26.12
C ASN A 414 16.64 5.52 24.96
N MET A 415 15.53 4.99 24.46
CA MET A 415 15.51 4.03 23.37
C MET A 415 15.52 4.70 21.99
N VAL A 416 15.13 5.97 21.90
CA VAL A 416 14.84 6.64 20.62
C VAL A 416 16.06 6.68 19.70
N ALA A 417 17.22 7.07 20.22
CA ALA A 417 18.43 7.18 19.42
C ALA A 417 18.93 5.82 18.91
N GLN A 418 18.87 4.77 19.75
CA GLN A 418 19.23 3.43 19.35
C GLN A 418 18.30 2.92 18.24
N ILE A 419 16.96 3.04 18.42
CA ILE A 419 15.97 2.60 17.42
C ILE A 419 16.17 3.34 16.08
N ALA A 420 16.46 4.64 16.13
CA ALA A 420 16.76 5.39 14.92
C ALA A 420 18.09 4.95 14.26
N GLY A 421 19.09 4.59 15.05
CA GLY A 421 20.31 3.97 14.58
C GLY A 421 20.06 2.63 13.88
N ASP A 422 19.20 1.79 14.45
CA ASP A 422 18.77 0.53 13.84
C ASP A 422 18.02 0.77 12.53
N ALA A 423 17.17 1.81 12.47
CA ALA A 423 16.50 2.24 11.24
C ALA A 423 17.50 2.70 10.17
N ALA A 424 18.53 3.45 10.55
CA ALA A 424 19.60 3.87 9.64
C ALA A 424 20.38 2.67 9.07
N ALA A 425 20.63 1.65 9.88
CA ALA A 425 21.31 0.42 9.49
C ALA A 425 20.43 -0.53 8.64
N SER A 426 19.12 -0.30 8.59
CA SER A 426 18.20 -1.18 7.91
C SER A 426 18.42 -1.16 6.41
N ARG A 427 18.88 -2.26 5.83
CA ARG A 427 19.10 -2.39 4.38
C ARG A 427 17.83 -2.72 3.61
N ALA A 428 16.82 -3.27 4.28
CA ALA A 428 15.45 -3.44 3.81
C ALA A 428 14.55 -3.81 4.99
N VAL A 429 13.43 -3.09 5.20
CA VAL A 429 12.36 -3.56 6.08
C VAL A 429 11.45 -4.43 5.24
N ARG A 430 11.75 -5.73 5.16
CA ARG A 430 11.01 -6.70 4.37
C ARG A 430 9.88 -7.30 5.18
N GLN A 431 8.68 -7.21 4.65
CA GLN A 431 7.49 -7.81 5.25
C GLN A 431 7.23 -9.21 4.69
N VAL A 432 6.99 -10.17 5.59
CA VAL A 432 6.69 -11.55 5.22
C VAL A 432 5.40 -11.99 5.90
N LEU A 433 4.43 -12.44 5.10
CA LEU A 433 3.21 -13.07 5.60
C LEU A 433 3.40 -14.58 5.65
N VAL A 434 3.10 -15.18 6.79
CA VAL A 434 3.09 -16.64 6.98
C VAL A 434 1.65 -17.09 7.11
N ILE A 435 1.19 -18.01 6.25
CA ILE A 435 -0.16 -18.56 6.26
C ILE A 435 -0.06 -20.06 6.58
N ASP A 436 -0.46 -20.45 7.77
CA ASP A 436 -0.46 -21.85 8.20
C ASP A 436 -1.56 -22.08 9.23
N THR A 437 -2.40 -23.08 9.01
CA THR A 437 -3.45 -23.48 9.95
C THR A 437 -2.92 -24.19 11.20
N ASP A 438 -1.67 -24.65 11.18
CA ASP A 438 -0.95 -25.03 12.40
C ASP A 438 -0.38 -23.78 13.07
N THR A 439 -1.11 -23.24 14.05
CA THR A 439 -0.73 -22.03 14.79
C THR A 439 0.67 -22.13 15.40
N LYS A 440 1.08 -23.31 15.88
CA LYS A 440 2.40 -23.51 16.48
C LYS A 440 3.51 -23.37 15.43
N ASN A 441 3.30 -23.97 14.26
CA ASN A 441 4.25 -23.86 13.14
C ASN A 441 4.28 -22.42 12.59
N ALA A 442 3.12 -21.77 12.38
CA ALA A 442 3.03 -20.38 11.97
C ALA A 442 3.83 -19.44 12.87
N MET A 443 3.67 -19.55 14.20
CA MET A 443 4.39 -18.75 15.19
C MET A 443 5.89 -19.05 15.22
N ASN A 444 6.31 -20.28 15.02
CA ASN A 444 7.73 -20.65 14.97
C ASN A 444 8.40 -20.04 13.73
N VAL A 445 7.77 -20.14 12.56
CA VAL A 445 8.27 -19.54 11.31
C VAL A 445 8.30 -18.02 11.44
N GLN A 446 7.25 -17.41 11.96
CA GLN A 446 7.19 -15.96 12.21
C GLN A 446 8.37 -15.51 13.10
N ARG A 447 8.59 -16.21 14.22
CA ARG A 447 9.68 -15.89 15.16
C ARG A 447 11.06 -16.03 14.49
N ALA A 448 11.28 -17.11 13.74
CA ALA A 448 12.54 -17.33 13.04
C ALA A 448 12.82 -16.25 11.98
N LEU A 449 11.80 -15.84 11.23
CA LEU A 449 11.91 -14.75 10.26
C LEU A 449 12.19 -13.41 10.95
N ASN A 450 11.51 -13.10 12.07
CA ASN A 450 11.77 -11.89 12.84
C ASN A 450 13.21 -11.86 13.42
N GLN A 451 13.72 -12.99 13.89
CA GLN A 451 15.10 -13.12 14.33
C GLN A 451 16.10 -12.96 13.18
N ALA A 452 15.70 -13.32 11.96
CA ALA A 452 16.50 -13.15 10.74
C ALA A 452 16.46 -11.71 10.17
N GLY A 453 15.74 -10.77 10.81
CA GLY A 453 15.68 -9.36 10.43
C GLY A 453 14.51 -8.97 9.52
N PHE A 454 13.56 -9.89 9.28
CA PHE A 454 12.32 -9.58 8.57
C PHE A 454 11.26 -9.04 9.55
N HIS A 455 10.21 -8.42 9.02
CA HIS A 455 8.97 -8.20 9.76
C HIS A 455 7.96 -9.26 9.31
N ALA A 456 7.84 -10.33 10.07
CA ALA A 456 6.94 -11.42 9.75
C ALA A 456 5.66 -11.35 10.60
N VAL A 457 4.52 -11.55 9.96
CA VAL A 457 3.20 -11.71 10.59
C VAL A 457 2.63 -13.07 10.21
N ALA A 458 1.85 -13.67 11.11
CA ALA A 458 1.23 -14.97 10.89
C ALA A 458 -0.29 -14.86 10.81
N ALA A 459 -0.87 -15.62 9.89
CA ALA A 459 -2.30 -15.89 9.76
C ALA A 459 -2.55 -17.38 9.96
N ASN A 460 -3.61 -17.72 10.69
CA ASN A 460 -3.93 -19.10 11.04
C ASN A 460 -4.99 -19.73 10.13
N ALA A 461 -5.38 -19.02 9.07
CA ALA A 461 -6.29 -19.49 8.05
C ALA A 461 -5.90 -18.90 6.69
N GLY A 462 -6.19 -19.58 5.60
CA GLY A 462 -5.94 -19.09 4.25
C GLY A 462 -6.77 -17.84 3.93
N THR A 463 -8.02 -17.80 4.36
CA THR A 463 -8.92 -16.63 4.23
C THR A 463 -8.41 -15.42 5.02
N GLU A 464 -7.94 -15.62 6.25
CA GLU A 464 -7.31 -14.59 7.07
C GLU A 464 -6.06 -14.05 6.39
N GLY A 465 -5.19 -14.95 5.92
CA GLY A 465 -3.96 -14.57 5.22
C GLY A 465 -4.22 -13.74 3.97
N LEU A 466 -5.21 -14.10 3.15
CA LEU A 466 -5.60 -13.31 1.99
C LEU A 466 -6.15 -11.94 2.38
N SER A 467 -6.94 -11.86 3.44
CA SER A 467 -7.44 -10.59 3.97
C SER A 467 -6.28 -9.70 4.41
N MET A 468 -5.34 -10.23 5.19
CA MET A 468 -4.14 -9.51 5.64
C MET A 468 -3.26 -9.07 4.47
N ALA A 469 -3.02 -9.94 3.48
CA ALA A 469 -2.23 -9.61 2.30
C ALA A 469 -2.80 -8.43 1.51
N LYS A 470 -4.12 -8.37 1.37
CA LYS A 470 -4.83 -7.31 0.66
C LYS A 470 -4.94 -6.02 1.48
N ALA A 471 -5.08 -6.11 2.80
CA ALA A 471 -5.19 -4.96 3.69
C ALA A 471 -3.91 -4.14 3.77
N THR A 472 -2.77 -4.81 3.86
CA THR A 472 -1.48 -4.13 4.02
C THR A 472 -0.84 -3.76 2.68
N GLY A 473 -1.17 -4.47 1.59
CA GLY A 473 -0.71 -4.18 0.22
C GLY A 473 0.82 -4.15 0.01
N GLY A 474 1.60 -4.61 0.99
CA GLY A 474 3.04 -4.38 1.00
C GLY A 474 3.88 -5.56 1.49
N PHE A 475 3.38 -6.79 1.40
CA PHE A 475 4.21 -7.96 1.69
C PHE A 475 5.21 -8.22 0.55
N ASP A 476 6.49 -8.32 0.91
CA ASP A 476 7.55 -8.68 -0.03
C ASP A 476 7.53 -10.18 -0.34
N ALA A 477 7.15 -11.01 0.63
CA ALA A 477 6.96 -12.44 0.45
C ALA A 477 5.74 -12.97 1.20
N VAL A 478 5.11 -14.01 0.65
CA VAL A 478 4.06 -14.78 1.30
C VAL A 478 4.49 -16.24 1.37
N VAL A 479 4.56 -16.79 2.57
CA VAL A 479 4.90 -18.18 2.85
C VAL A 479 3.61 -18.91 3.20
N VAL A 480 3.23 -19.91 2.40
CA VAL A 480 1.95 -20.61 2.52
C VAL A 480 2.20 -22.09 2.84
N SER A 481 1.57 -22.61 3.88
CA SER A 481 1.59 -24.04 4.17
C SER A 481 0.91 -24.84 3.05
N SER A 482 1.49 -25.98 2.63
CA SER A 482 0.87 -26.89 1.66
C SER A 482 -0.41 -27.55 2.21
N LYS A 483 -0.71 -27.38 3.49
CA LYS A 483 -1.88 -27.94 4.17
C LYS A 483 -2.65 -26.83 4.85
N LEU A 484 -3.70 -26.34 4.19
CA LEU A 484 -4.67 -25.43 4.74
C LEU A 484 -6.00 -26.16 4.98
N SER A 485 -6.75 -25.75 6.01
CA SER A 485 -7.99 -26.42 6.41
C SER A 485 -9.27 -25.70 5.95
N ASP A 486 -9.18 -24.43 5.58
CA ASP A 486 -10.31 -23.57 5.23
C ASP A 486 -10.48 -23.37 3.71
N ILE A 487 -9.41 -23.05 3.01
CA ILE A 487 -9.38 -22.92 1.55
C ILE A 487 -8.17 -23.65 0.97
N THR A 488 -8.20 -23.96 -0.32
CA THR A 488 -7.07 -24.63 -0.94
C THR A 488 -5.88 -23.71 -1.15
N VAL A 489 -4.67 -24.26 -1.08
CA VAL A 489 -3.42 -23.53 -1.41
C VAL A 489 -3.50 -22.95 -2.83
N PHE A 490 -4.11 -23.70 -3.76
CA PHE A 490 -4.38 -23.23 -5.12
C PHE A 490 -5.17 -21.91 -5.14
N GLN A 491 -6.25 -21.81 -4.33
CA GLN A 491 -7.04 -20.58 -4.22
C GLN A 491 -6.22 -19.42 -3.67
N VAL A 492 -5.44 -19.67 -2.60
CA VAL A 492 -4.58 -18.65 -2.00
C VAL A 492 -3.58 -18.11 -3.03
N LEU A 493 -2.83 -19.01 -3.70
CA LEU A 493 -1.81 -18.59 -4.66
C LEU A 493 -2.41 -17.90 -5.90
N ALA A 494 -3.57 -18.38 -6.37
CA ALA A 494 -4.29 -17.76 -7.48
C ALA A 494 -4.77 -16.34 -7.12
N ASP A 495 -5.33 -16.17 -5.94
CA ASP A 495 -5.83 -14.87 -5.47
C ASP A 495 -4.69 -13.87 -5.25
N LEU A 496 -3.57 -14.31 -4.65
CA LEU A 496 -2.37 -13.50 -4.50
C LEU A 496 -1.81 -13.05 -5.86
N GLY A 497 -1.87 -13.91 -6.88
CA GLY A 497 -1.39 -13.57 -8.22
C GLY A 497 -2.32 -12.65 -9.02
N ARG A 498 -3.62 -12.63 -8.71
CA ARG A 498 -4.62 -11.82 -9.41
C ARG A 498 -4.78 -10.41 -8.83
N ASP A 499 -4.53 -10.25 -7.54
CA ASP A 499 -4.67 -8.96 -6.88
C ASP A 499 -3.41 -8.13 -7.12
N PHE A 500 -3.56 -6.92 -7.68
CA PHE A 500 -2.44 -6.03 -7.97
C PHE A 500 -1.63 -5.64 -6.72
N ARG A 501 -2.24 -5.68 -5.53
CA ARG A 501 -1.58 -5.36 -4.25
C ARG A 501 -0.62 -6.46 -3.80
N THR A 502 -0.86 -7.70 -4.23
CA THR A 502 -0.14 -8.89 -3.76
C THR A 502 0.58 -9.64 -4.88
N SER A 503 0.33 -9.30 -6.15
CA SER A 503 0.91 -10.00 -7.31
C SER A 503 2.43 -9.93 -7.35
N GLY A 504 3.03 -8.84 -6.85
CA GLY A 504 4.48 -8.66 -6.77
C GLY A 504 5.16 -9.42 -5.63
N ALA A 505 4.40 -9.91 -4.64
CA ALA A 505 4.96 -10.65 -3.52
C ALA A 505 5.58 -11.98 -3.98
N LYS A 506 6.74 -12.32 -3.43
CA LYS A 506 7.39 -13.62 -3.65
C LYS A 506 6.58 -14.71 -2.98
N LYS A 507 6.20 -15.72 -3.73
CA LYS A 507 5.34 -16.83 -3.25
C LYS A 507 6.20 -18.04 -2.92
N ILE A 508 6.13 -18.51 -1.67
CA ILE A 508 6.88 -19.67 -1.17
C ILE A 508 5.88 -20.64 -0.56
N VAL A 509 5.97 -21.91 -0.90
CA VAL A 509 5.15 -22.97 -0.29
C VAL A 509 5.97 -23.71 0.74
N MET A 510 5.41 -23.93 1.94
CA MET A 510 5.98 -24.83 2.94
C MET A 510 5.38 -26.22 2.78
N ALA A 511 6.22 -27.25 2.65
CA ALA A 511 5.78 -28.64 2.53
C ALA A 511 6.62 -29.59 3.40
N ALA A 512 6.06 -30.75 3.74
CA ALA A 512 6.83 -31.79 4.38
C ALA A 512 7.99 -32.27 3.49
N GLY A 513 9.10 -32.69 4.08
CA GLY A 513 10.31 -33.03 3.34
C GLY A 513 10.10 -34.04 2.21
N GLY A 514 9.20 -35.02 2.38
CA GLY A 514 8.83 -35.99 1.34
C GLY A 514 7.97 -35.43 0.20
N ASP A 515 7.33 -34.27 0.40
CA ASP A 515 6.34 -33.68 -0.51
C ASP A 515 6.87 -32.48 -1.31
N LEU A 516 8.16 -32.12 -1.12
CA LEU A 516 8.74 -30.89 -1.74
C LEU A 516 8.66 -30.92 -3.27
N GLY A 517 9.02 -32.03 -3.88
CA GLY A 517 8.98 -32.19 -5.34
C GLY A 517 7.57 -32.16 -5.90
N ALA A 518 6.63 -32.84 -5.25
CA ALA A 518 5.23 -32.87 -5.61
C ALA A 518 4.59 -31.47 -5.50
N SER A 519 4.82 -30.78 -4.37
CA SER A 519 4.33 -29.41 -4.14
C SER A 519 4.91 -28.42 -5.15
N LYS A 520 6.19 -28.56 -5.53
CA LYS A 520 6.79 -27.73 -6.57
C LYS A 520 6.09 -27.96 -7.91
N ALA A 521 5.94 -29.20 -8.32
CA ALA A 521 5.28 -29.53 -9.60
C ALA A 521 3.82 -29.07 -9.64
N GLU A 522 3.10 -29.16 -8.52
CA GLU A 522 1.70 -28.76 -8.42
C GLU A 522 1.49 -27.25 -8.50
N TYR A 523 2.36 -26.47 -7.83
CA TYR A 523 2.16 -25.02 -7.62
C TYR A 523 3.09 -24.13 -8.45
N ASP A 524 4.05 -24.66 -9.19
CA ASP A 524 5.03 -23.87 -9.98
C ASP A 524 4.35 -22.92 -10.99
N LYS A 525 3.20 -23.30 -11.51
CA LYS A 525 2.35 -22.48 -12.39
C LYS A 525 1.87 -21.15 -11.80
N PHE A 526 2.02 -20.93 -10.49
CA PHE A 526 1.70 -19.66 -9.83
C PHE A 526 2.91 -18.73 -9.68
N GLY A 527 4.04 -19.06 -10.33
CA GLY A 527 5.26 -18.29 -10.23
C GLY A 527 5.88 -18.36 -8.83
N LEU A 528 6.02 -19.58 -8.30
CA LEU A 528 6.68 -19.78 -7.01
C LEU A 528 8.13 -19.32 -7.04
N SER A 529 8.55 -18.66 -5.98
CA SER A 529 9.97 -18.41 -5.71
C SER A 529 10.68 -19.64 -5.14
N GLY A 530 9.93 -20.58 -4.57
CA GLY A 530 10.46 -21.84 -4.09
C GLY A 530 9.50 -22.64 -3.24
N VAL A 531 9.92 -23.85 -2.86
CA VAL A 531 9.24 -24.71 -1.88
C VAL A 531 10.22 -25.00 -0.76
N ALA A 532 9.86 -24.59 0.46
CA ALA A 532 10.68 -24.77 1.66
C ALA A 532 10.22 -25.96 2.50
N PRO A 533 11.13 -26.71 3.11
CA PRO A 533 10.74 -27.79 4.03
C PRO A 533 10.14 -27.23 5.33
N THR A 534 9.06 -27.83 5.77
CA THR A 534 8.54 -27.61 7.13
C THR A 534 9.49 -28.29 8.11
N SER A 535 10.12 -27.53 8.98
CA SER A 535 11.04 -28.02 10.01
C SER A 535 10.81 -27.27 11.33
N THR A 536 11.16 -27.90 12.43
CA THR A 536 10.96 -27.32 13.78
C THR A 536 11.79 -26.07 14.04
N ASP A 537 12.94 -25.91 13.36
CA ASP A 537 13.83 -24.75 13.48
C ASP A 537 13.57 -23.68 12.42
N SER A 538 12.69 -23.96 11.46
CA SER A 538 12.31 -23.07 10.35
C SER A 538 13.47 -22.53 9.48
N VAL A 539 14.67 -23.08 9.59
CA VAL A 539 15.88 -22.61 8.86
C VAL A 539 15.69 -22.69 7.37
N GLY A 540 15.06 -23.76 6.85
CA GLY A 540 14.79 -23.91 5.43
C GLY A 540 13.90 -22.80 4.88
N VAL A 541 12.86 -22.41 5.63
CA VAL A 541 11.96 -21.30 5.25
C VAL A 541 12.71 -19.97 5.27
N VAL A 542 13.48 -19.69 6.32
CA VAL A 542 14.25 -18.46 6.44
C VAL A 542 15.24 -18.30 5.27
N ASN A 543 15.94 -19.38 4.92
CA ASN A 543 16.90 -19.36 3.81
C ASN A 543 16.20 -19.14 2.47
N MET A 544 15.06 -19.80 2.23
CA MET A 544 14.27 -19.61 1.02
C MET A 544 13.74 -18.17 0.90
N VAL A 545 13.28 -17.57 2.00
CA VAL A 545 12.85 -16.16 2.00
C VAL A 545 14.02 -15.23 1.72
N LYS A 546 15.19 -15.46 2.34
CA LYS A 546 16.42 -14.70 2.06
C LYS A 546 16.81 -14.77 0.59
N GLU A 547 16.79 -15.95 0.00
CA GLU A 547 17.12 -16.19 -1.40
C GLU A 547 16.11 -15.50 -2.33
N ALA A 548 14.82 -15.68 -2.08
CA ALA A 548 13.76 -15.08 -2.87
C ALA A 548 13.77 -13.54 -2.84
N LEU A 549 14.23 -12.95 -1.73
CA LEU A 549 14.31 -11.51 -1.52
C LEU A 549 15.74 -10.95 -1.71
N ALA A 550 16.71 -11.78 -2.08
CA ALA A 550 18.06 -11.36 -2.49
C ALA A 550 17.98 -10.72 -3.89
N SER A 551 17.52 -9.49 -3.97
CA SER A 551 17.17 -8.86 -5.24
C SER A 551 18.25 -7.97 -5.81
N PRO A 552 18.39 -7.89 -7.16
CA PRO A 552 19.30 -6.96 -7.84
C PRO A 552 18.85 -5.49 -7.73
N ALA A 553 19.70 -4.58 -8.22
CA ALA A 553 19.46 -3.15 -8.27
C ALA A 553 18.10 -2.81 -8.95
N GLY A 554 17.31 -1.91 -8.34
CA GLY A 554 15.97 -1.54 -8.81
C GLY A 554 14.82 -2.11 -7.97
N ASP A 555 15.13 -2.83 -6.91
CA ASP A 555 14.16 -3.36 -5.96
C ASP A 555 13.48 -2.24 -5.16
N SER A 556 12.15 -2.16 -5.23
CA SER A 556 11.35 -1.18 -4.50
C SER A 556 11.57 -1.22 -2.98
N GLY A 557 11.80 -2.40 -2.40
CA GLY A 557 12.13 -2.55 -0.99
C GLY A 557 13.49 -1.93 -0.64
N ARG A 558 14.48 -2.00 -1.54
CA ARG A 558 15.78 -1.35 -1.35
C ARG A 558 15.67 0.16 -1.45
N VAL A 559 14.90 0.67 -2.41
CA VAL A 559 14.63 2.12 -2.53
C VAL A 559 13.96 2.65 -1.26
N HIS A 560 12.98 1.92 -0.75
CA HIS A 560 12.31 2.27 0.50
C HIS A 560 13.27 2.21 1.71
N ALA A 561 14.12 1.20 1.79
CA ALA A 561 15.12 1.09 2.85
C ALA A 561 16.16 2.22 2.81
N ASN A 562 16.62 2.60 1.62
CA ASN A 562 17.52 3.75 1.45
C ASN A 562 16.85 5.03 1.93
N TRP A 563 15.60 5.27 1.54
CA TRP A 563 14.83 6.41 2.01
C TRP A 563 14.70 6.43 3.55
N LEU A 564 14.35 5.30 4.17
CA LEU A 564 14.24 5.17 5.62
C LEU A 564 15.58 5.44 6.33
N SER A 565 16.67 4.86 5.81
CA SER A 565 18.03 5.05 6.35
C SER A 565 18.46 6.51 6.29
N ILE A 566 18.19 7.20 5.18
CA ILE A 566 18.47 8.63 5.01
C ILE A 566 17.59 9.45 5.97
N ALA A 567 16.29 9.15 6.08
CA ALA A 567 15.38 9.85 6.97
C ALA A 567 15.79 9.72 8.44
N ALA A 568 16.18 8.52 8.88
CA ALA A 568 16.67 8.27 10.23
C ALA A 568 17.98 9.01 10.50
N SER A 569 18.95 8.92 9.60
CA SER A 569 20.23 9.61 9.70
C SER A 569 20.06 11.13 9.79
N ASN A 570 19.21 11.71 8.95
CA ASN A 570 18.89 13.13 8.95
C ASN A 570 18.16 13.57 10.23
N ALA A 571 17.26 12.71 10.76
CA ALA A 571 16.59 12.98 12.02
C ALA A 571 17.57 13.00 13.19
N ILE A 572 18.56 12.08 13.24
CA ILE A 572 19.62 12.07 14.24
C ILE A 572 20.50 13.33 14.11
N ALA A 573 20.91 13.65 12.87
CA ALA A 573 21.71 14.84 12.61
C ALA A 573 21.01 16.14 13.01
N GLY A 574 19.68 16.24 12.75
CA GLY A 574 18.87 17.41 13.06
C GLY A 574 18.43 17.52 14.51
N ALA A 575 18.37 16.41 15.25
CA ALA A 575 17.85 16.40 16.61
C ALA A 575 18.69 17.28 17.54
N ASN A 576 18.03 18.18 18.27
CA ASN A 576 18.69 19.08 19.22
C ASN A 576 17.95 19.08 20.56
N SER A 577 17.87 17.92 21.18
CA SER A 577 17.13 17.70 22.41
C SER A 577 18.00 17.04 23.47
N PRO A 578 17.98 17.54 24.71
CA PRO A 578 18.66 16.89 25.83
C PRO A 578 17.98 15.59 26.28
N ALA A 579 16.79 15.30 25.76
CA ALA A 579 16.06 14.08 26.06
C ALA A 579 16.72 12.81 25.49
N PHE A 580 17.63 12.96 24.52
CA PHE A 580 18.22 11.84 23.81
C PHE A 580 19.72 11.75 24.01
N ASN A 581 20.23 10.54 24.31
CA ASN A 581 21.65 10.24 24.15
C ASN A 581 21.88 9.82 22.69
N LEU A 582 22.15 10.79 21.80
CA LEU A 582 22.31 10.52 20.37
C LEU A 582 23.48 9.57 20.02
N ARG A 583 24.43 9.37 20.95
CA ARG A 583 25.55 8.42 20.78
C ARG A 583 25.08 6.97 20.65
N ASP A 584 23.91 6.65 21.22
CA ASP A 584 23.36 5.29 21.11
C ASP A 584 23.00 4.90 19.67
N ALA A 585 22.90 5.87 18.74
CA ALA A 585 22.72 5.63 17.32
C ALA A 585 24.03 5.29 16.57
N GLN A 586 25.22 5.51 17.17
CA GLN A 586 26.51 5.41 16.49
C GLN A 586 26.71 4.08 15.79
N LYS A 587 26.40 2.95 16.44
CA LYS A 587 26.58 1.62 15.86
C LYS A 587 25.79 1.44 14.57
N GLY A 588 24.52 1.88 14.57
CA GLY A 588 23.66 1.79 13.39
C GLY A 588 24.13 2.70 12.26
N LEU A 589 24.55 3.92 12.58
CA LEU A 589 25.07 4.86 11.59
C LEU A 589 26.39 4.36 10.96
N LEU A 590 27.29 3.73 11.72
CA LEU A 590 28.51 3.12 11.18
C LEU A 590 28.16 1.95 10.23
N ALA A 591 27.18 1.14 10.59
CA ALA A 591 26.69 0.07 9.71
C ALA A 591 26.06 0.62 8.42
N ALA A 592 25.32 1.73 8.49
CA ALA A 592 24.76 2.42 7.34
C ALA A 592 25.81 3.01 6.40
N ALA A 593 26.93 3.49 6.95
CA ALA A 593 28.05 4.04 6.18
C ALA A 593 29.04 2.97 5.71
N GLY A 594 28.85 1.70 6.08
CA GLY A 594 29.80 0.62 5.85
C GLY A 594 29.92 0.17 4.38
N PRO A 595 30.79 -0.81 4.12
CA PRO A 595 31.05 -1.28 2.76
C PRO A 595 29.79 -1.73 2.01
N GLY A 596 29.67 -1.33 0.74
CA GLY A 596 28.54 -1.67 -0.12
C GLY A 596 27.25 -0.88 0.18
N ALA A 597 27.31 0.15 1.02
CA ALA A 597 26.21 1.07 1.22
C ALA A 597 25.98 1.92 -0.05
N ASP A 598 24.73 2.31 -0.24
CA ASP A 598 24.38 3.33 -1.23
C ASP A 598 25.11 4.66 -0.87
N PRO A 599 25.68 5.39 -1.84
CA PRO A 599 26.44 6.62 -1.57
C PRO A 599 25.63 7.68 -0.80
N ASP A 600 24.34 7.86 -1.09
CA ASP A 600 23.50 8.84 -0.41
C ASP A 600 23.19 8.42 1.03
N VAL A 601 23.01 7.12 1.27
CA VAL A 601 22.84 6.54 2.60
C VAL A 601 24.12 6.73 3.41
N ALA A 602 25.27 6.40 2.83
CA ALA A 602 26.56 6.55 3.51
C ALA A 602 26.83 8.01 3.86
N LEU A 603 26.55 8.93 2.94
CA LEU A 603 26.73 10.37 3.17
C LEU A 603 25.84 10.89 4.29
N ALA A 604 24.55 10.51 4.31
CA ALA A 604 23.61 10.90 5.35
C ALA A 604 24.05 10.36 6.72
N ALA A 605 24.47 9.10 6.80
CA ALA A 605 24.96 8.47 8.03
C ALA A 605 26.23 9.12 8.55
N LEU A 606 27.20 9.43 7.67
CA LEU A 606 28.44 10.12 8.04
C LEU A 606 28.20 11.54 8.52
N ASN A 607 27.26 12.26 7.92
CA ASN A 607 26.82 13.58 8.40
C ASN A 607 26.21 13.51 9.81
N ALA A 608 25.45 12.47 10.12
CA ALA A 608 24.95 12.23 11.46
C ALA A 608 26.08 11.86 12.43
N LEU A 609 27.02 11.02 12.02
CA LEU A 609 28.22 10.66 12.80
C LEU A 609 29.10 11.89 13.09
N ALA A 610 29.16 12.88 12.21
CA ALA A 610 29.86 14.12 12.47
C ALA A 610 29.33 14.88 13.70
N LYS A 611 28.13 14.54 14.18
CA LYS A 611 27.55 15.08 15.43
C LYS A 611 27.73 14.17 16.63
N VAL A 612 27.65 12.86 16.45
CA VAL A 612 27.48 11.90 17.56
C VAL A 612 28.69 10.98 17.80
N ALA A 613 29.65 10.90 16.87
CA ALA A 613 30.76 9.97 16.94
C ALA A 613 31.61 10.18 18.21
N ASN A 614 32.06 9.07 18.77
CA ASN A 614 33.02 9.00 19.86
C ASN A 614 34.27 8.17 19.44
N GLY A 615 35.22 8.00 20.35
CA GLY A 615 36.47 7.29 20.09
C GLY A 615 36.31 5.88 19.54
N ASP A 616 35.23 5.18 19.81
CA ASP A 616 34.98 3.82 19.35
C ASP A 616 34.75 3.74 17.82
N ALA A 617 34.40 4.87 17.17
CA ALA A 617 34.17 4.94 15.72
C ALA A 617 35.46 5.03 14.89
N GLN A 618 36.63 5.18 15.50
CA GLN A 618 37.89 5.45 14.78
C GLN A 618 38.26 4.36 13.75
N SER A 619 38.05 3.09 14.10
CA SER A 619 38.40 1.96 13.23
C SER A 619 37.61 1.96 11.93
N GLU A 620 36.28 2.06 12.03
CA GLU A 620 35.38 2.02 10.89
C GLU A 620 35.51 3.28 10.01
N LEU A 621 35.60 4.46 10.63
CA LEU A 621 35.79 5.72 9.92
C LEU A 621 37.13 5.74 9.18
N ARG A 622 38.22 5.23 9.80
CA ARG A 622 39.52 5.05 9.14
C ARG A 622 39.36 4.19 7.88
N GLY A 623 38.68 3.05 7.96
CA GLY A 623 38.43 2.18 6.80
C GLY A 623 37.79 2.92 5.64
N ILE A 624 36.78 3.78 5.94
CA ILE A 624 36.11 4.57 4.92
C ILE A 624 37.02 5.63 4.31
N ILE A 625 37.82 6.31 5.11
CA ILE A 625 38.79 7.35 4.67
C ILE A 625 39.87 6.75 3.77
N SER A 626 40.45 5.61 4.17
CA SER A 626 41.58 4.97 3.46
C SER A 626 41.13 4.23 2.18
N THR A 627 39.86 4.01 1.96
CA THR A 627 39.36 3.33 0.77
C THR A 627 39.29 4.30 -0.42
N ALA A 628 40.31 4.25 -1.29
CA ALA A 628 40.49 5.16 -2.43
C ALA A 628 39.32 5.08 -3.45
N SER A 629 38.58 3.96 -3.55
CA SER A 629 37.43 3.82 -4.41
C SER A 629 36.16 4.55 -3.89
N ASN A 630 36.15 5.00 -2.63
CA ASN A 630 35.06 5.81 -2.10
C ASN A 630 35.09 7.20 -2.74
N PRO A 631 33.91 7.75 -3.14
CA PRO A 631 33.81 9.12 -3.62
C PRO A 631 34.42 10.13 -2.63
N ALA A 632 35.03 11.20 -3.15
CA ALA A 632 35.65 12.23 -2.30
C ALA A 632 34.68 12.82 -1.28
N ALA A 633 33.43 13.01 -1.64
CA ALA A 633 32.38 13.51 -0.72
C ALA A 633 32.18 12.58 0.51
N ILE A 634 32.24 11.27 0.33
CA ILE A 634 32.13 10.28 1.41
C ILE A 634 33.38 10.34 2.29
N ARG A 635 34.57 10.41 1.70
CA ARG A 635 35.82 10.50 2.45
C ARG A 635 35.92 11.81 3.26
N VAL A 636 35.47 12.93 2.69
CA VAL A 636 35.33 14.22 3.39
C VAL A 636 34.38 14.11 4.58
N ALA A 637 33.21 13.50 4.39
CA ALA A 637 32.22 13.34 5.46
C ALA A 637 32.75 12.40 6.56
N ALA A 638 33.50 11.34 6.19
CA ALA A 638 34.15 10.44 7.16
C ALA A 638 35.23 11.18 7.96
N CYS A 639 36.03 12.04 7.32
CA CYS A 639 36.99 12.88 8.03
C CYS A 639 36.32 13.85 9.03
N ARG A 640 35.15 14.43 8.68
CA ARG A 640 34.37 15.29 9.59
C ARG A 640 33.84 14.49 10.79
N ALA A 641 33.35 13.27 10.55
CA ALA A 641 32.94 12.37 11.62
C ALA A 641 34.13 11.97 12.51
N MET A 642 35.30 11.71 11.92
CA MET A 642 36.55 11.42 12.64
C MET A 642 37.00 12.60 13.49
N ALA A 643 36.86 13.84 13.02
CA ALA A 643 37.15 15.03 13.82
C ALA A 643 36.34 15.07 15.12
N THR A 644 35.07 14.66 15.06
CA THR A 644 34.21 14.56 16.26
C THR A 644 34.64 13.39 17.15
N ALA A 645 34.95 12.24 16.55
CA ALA A 645 35.45 11.05 17.29
C ALA A 645 36.75 11.31 18.04
N LEU A 646 37.63 12.14 17.48
CA LEU A 646 38.93 12.47 18.05
C LEU A 646 38.89 13.64 19.05
N ARG A 647 37.77 14.33 19.20
CA ARG A 647 37.71 15.52 20.06
C ARG A 647 38.09 15.20 21.51
N GLY A 648 39.28 15.71 21.91
CA GLY A 648 39.84 15.48 23.23
C GLY A 648 40.42 14.07 23.46
N GLN A 649 40.50 13.24 22.42
CA GLN A 649 41.06 11.91 22.41
C GLN A 649 42.43 11.89 21.71
N THR A 650 43.30 10.94 22.10
CA THR A 650 44.52 10.66 21.35
C THR A 650 44.16 9.71 20.19
N PRO A 651 44.50 10.03 18.94
CA PRO A 651 44.26 9.10 17.83
C PRO A 651 45.07 7.83 18.03
N SER A 652 44.54 6.67 17.62
CA SER A 652 45.36 5.48 17.51
C SER A 652 46.43 5.71 16.43
N LYS A 653 47.57 4.95 16.51
CA LYS A 653 48.63 5.11 15.54
C LYS A 653 48.12 4.93 14.10
N GLU A 654 47.31 3.89 13.88
CA GLU A 654 46.76 3.60 12.57
C GLU A 654 45.76 4.69 12.08
N THR A 655 45.03 5.32 13.00
CA THR A 655 44.13 6.46 12.67
C THR A 655 44.94 7.69 12.32
N TYR A 656 46.00 7.98 13.08
CA TYR A 656 46.91 9.08 12.81
C TYR A 656 47.57 8.92 11.43
N ASP A 657 48.18 7.76 11.15
CA ASP A 657 48.82 7.46 9.90
C ASP A 657 47.86 7.61 8.70
N ALA A 658 46.64 7.07 8.80
CA ALA A 658 45.64 7.18 7.75
C ALA A 658 45.20 8.63 7.47
N LEU A 659 45.04 9.44 8.51
CA LEU A 659 44.72 10.87 8.35
C LEU A 659 45.87 11.64 7.75
N LEU A 660 47.10 11.33 8.15
CA LEU A 660 48.31 11.92 7.59
C LEU A 660 48.48 11.58 6.09
N ASP A 661 48.15 10.35 5.70
CA ASP A 661 48.12 9.96 4.28
C ASP A 661 46.98 10.69 3.52
N ALA A 662 45.80 10.81 4.10
CA ALA A 662 44.69 11.54 3.50
C ALA A 662 44.96 13.05 3.34
N MET A 663 45.91 13.63 4.08
CA MET A 663 46.39 15.00 3.84
C MET A 663 47.20 15.12 2.53
N GLY A 664 47.64 14.03 1.93
CA GLY A 664 48.26 13.97 0.60
C GLY A 664 47.29 13.52 -0.50
N ASP A 665 45.96 13.50 -0.25
CA ASP A 665 44.96 13.07 -1.23
C ASP A 665 44.93 14.00 -2.46
N ALA A 666 44.50 13.45 -3.61
CA ALA A 666 44.32 14.24 -4.83
C ALA A 666 43.22 15.29 -4.69
N ASP A 667 42.15 15.00 -3.89
CA ASP A 667 41.03 15.92 -3.66
C ASP A 667 41.37 16.91 -2.53
N VAL A 668 41.20 18.21 -2.83
CA VAL A 668 41.50 19.28 -1.87
C VAL A 668 40.54 19.25 -0.65
N GLY A 669 39.30 18.82 -0.84
CA GLY A 669 38.31 18.70 0.24
C GLY A 669 38.70 17.61 1.24
N VAL A 670 39.23 16.48 0.73
CA VAL A 670 39.73 15.37 1.56
C VAL A 670 40.99 15.84 2.34
N ARG A 671 41.95 16.45 1.68
CA ARG A 671 43.16 17.02 2.36
C ARG A 671 42.79 17.93 3.50
N THR A 672 41.85 18.90 3.23
CA THR A 672 41.41 19.89 4.20
C THR A 672 40.67 19.24 5.38
N ALA A 673 39.76 18.31 5.09
CA ALA A 673 38.98 17.62 6.13
C ALA A 673 39.87 16.68 6.98
N ALA A 674 40.85 16.01 6.37
CA ALA A 674 41.81 15.17 7.10
C ALA A 674 42.72 16.01 8.03
N GLY A 675 43.19 17.17 7.57
CA GLY A 675 43.95 18.10 8.40
C GLY A 675 43.10 18.64 9.59
N ALA A 676 41.83 18.95 9.36
CA ALA A 676 40.93 19.34 10.43
C ALA A 676 40.65 18.21 11.43
N ALA A 677 40.52 16.97 10.94
CA ALA A 677 40.31 15.79 11.78
C ALA A 677 41.52 15.53 12.70
N ILE A 678 42.73 15.55 12.11
CA ILE A 678 43.96 15.33 12.88
C ILE A 678 44.16 16.41 13.95
N GLY A 679 43.88 17.67 13.60
CA GLY A 679 43.98 18.81 14.52
C GLY A 679 42.91 18.82 15.64
N SER A 680 41.87 17.98 15.55
CA SER A 680 40.88 17.83 16.61
C SER A 680 41.30 16.89 17.73
N GLY A 681 42.34 16.06 17.48
CA GLY A 681 42.90 15.12 18.44
C GLY A 681 43.97 15.71 19.33
N LYS A 682 44.31 15.00 20.40
CA LYS A 682 45.46 15.29 21.24
C LYS A 682 46.72 14.70 20.57
N LEU A 683 47.50 15.54 19.94
CA LEU A 683 48.77 15.17 19.29
C LEU A 683 49.98 15.41 20.21
N THR A 684 50.97 14.55 20.08
CA THR A 684 52.29 14.82 20.68
C THR A 684 53.00 15.95 19.94
N PRO A 685 54.01 16.62 20.55
CA PRO A 685 54.82 17.62 19.84
C PRO A 685 55.46 17.10 18.56
N GLU A 686 55.91 15.85 18.54
CA GLU A 686 56.51 15.18 17.37
C GLU A 686 55.46 15.03 16.25
N GLN A 687 54.26 14.56 16.56
CA GLN A 687 53.17 14.45 15.61
C GLN A 687 52.73 15.82 15.05
N GLN A 688 52.72 16.85 15.89
CA GLN A 688 52.41 18.22 15.44
C GLN A 688 53.46 18.73 14.44
N ALA A 689 54.73 18.48 14.71
CA ALA A 689 55.85 18.84 13.82
C ALA A 689 55.73 18.10 12.47
N GLU A 690 55.41 16.82 12.49
CA GLU A 690 55.22 15.99 11.28
C GLU A 690 54.08 16.50 10.41
N VAL A 691 52.91 16.80 10.98
CA VAL A 691 51.73 17.38 10.25
C VAL A 691 52.13 18.72 9.60
N MET A 692 52.85 19.59 10.32
CA MET A 692 53.32 20.87 9.79
C MET A 692 54.33 20.71 8.65
N THR A 693 55.17 19.70 8.71
CA THR A 693 56.18 19.41 7.67
C THR A 693 55.50 18.92 6.39
N LYS A 694 54.55 17.98 6.50
CA LYS A 694 53.82 17.44 5.36
C LYS A 694 53.06 18.52 4.58
N ARG A 695 52.50 19.53 5.26
CA ARG A 695 51.85 20.67 4.64
C ARG A 695 52.77 21.61 3.84
N ARG A 696 54.09 21.53 4.06
CA ARG A 696 55.09 22.38 3.40
C ARG A 696 55.61 21.77 2.10
N VAL A 697 55.37 20.50 1.84
CA VAL A 697 55.91 19.76 0.69
C VAL A 697 54.95 19.76 -0.49
N ASP A 698 53.67 20.15 -0.28
CA ASP A 698 52.65 20.38 -1.30
C ASP A 698 52.47 21.88 -1.58
#